data_ebc2d87b0c4ed8799cb952ff21f3dbc2
#
_entry.id   ebc2d87b0c4ed8799cb952ff21f3dbc2
#
_cell.length_a   1.000
_cell.length_b   1.000
_cell.length_c   1.000
_cell.angle_alpha   90.00
_cell.angle_beta   90.00
_cell.angle_gamma   90.00
#
_symmetry.space_group_name_H-M   'P 1'
#
loop_
_entity.id
_entity.type
_entity.pdbx_description
1 polymer ?
#
loop_
_entity_poly.entity_id
_entity_poly.type
_entity_poly.pdbx_seq_one_letter_code
_entity_poly.pdbx_strand_id
1 'polypeptide(L)'
;MPLKKIPLPPGFDKNDTASQAEGRWIDGDNVRFQYGSPEKIGGWEQINSSILVGAARDIHSWFDLTGRRYVAIGTNKVLYILFDEVFYDITPLGTALTSCTFNTTTGSATVTVNKVAHNLSVGDLFTFTAVTPPTGFSSGDFTNTFEVITVPTVDTFTITMAVNSSGTASNSGSATVNPYVVVGPLAATLGYGWGAGTWGLSTWGTSRTVSNTTIEAGNWSLDNFGELLIATIKDGKTFSWDPNAGVGVGTRATVIPGNPTATVLTRVSDRDRHLVHFGTEATIGNIATLDPMFIRFSDQEDIEVYEPTSTNTAGTFRLDNGSRIVAAVKGKDYMLVLTDEAAYTMQFVGPPFTFSIRQVGSNCGCVGQHAAVFVDGAVYWMGDSGNFFVFDGTVKTLPSEVENFVFTTTGDNLGLNFTNGETVFAGHNSLFSEINWFYPKASSAEIDRVVTYNYELKTWTTGTLARTTYEDAHVLEYPSATKYLSTLTPNTPTVNGITNGGSYVFAHEVGVNEVLNLTSTNTTNITIPAFIRSGDFDLDIEGDGEFFIKIRRFIPDFKYIDGNAKVTLFFKAYPADSTTAQGQTTVGPFTVSSTTDKIDTRARGRLASIKIENDALNDNWRYGIFRVDIQPDGRGGSAPQT
;
A
#
# COMPACT_ATOMS: atom_id res chain seq x y z
N MET A 1 33.04 -6.85 -38.53
CA MET A 1 33.55 -6.24 -37.30
C MET A 1 33.40 -7.20 -36.15
N PRO A 2 34.21 -7.13 -35.10
CA PRO A 2 34.00 -7.94 -33.92
C PRO A 2 32.66 -7.64 -33.28
N LEU A 3 32.06 -8.61 -32.61
CA LEU A 3 30.87 -8.44 -31.79
C LEU A 3 31.12 -7.37 -30.70
N LYS A 4 30.27 -6.33 -30.64
CA LYS A 4 30.33 -5.29 -29.61
C LYS A 4 29.48 -5.73 -28.43
N LYS A 5 29.99 -5.59 -27.21
CA LYS A 5 29.19 -5.69 -25.98
C LYS A 5 28.57 -4.33 -25.70
N ILE A 6 27.30 -4.34 -25.30
CA ILE A 6 26.62 -3.13 -24.84
C ILE A 6 26.42 -3.31 -23.33
N PRO A 7 27.28 -2.72 -22.49
CA PRO A 7 27.11 -2.75 -21.05
C PRO A 7 25.94 -1.83 -20.67
N LEU A 8 25.00 -2.35 -19.89
CA LEU A 8 23.87 -1.58 -19.37
C LEU A 8 23.93 -1.71 -17.83
N PRO A 9 24.33 -0.66 -17.10
CA PRO A 9 24.39 -0.67 -15.65
C PRO A 9 23.00 -0.83 -15.04
N PRO A 10 22.91 -1.35 -13.81
CA PRO A 10 21.64 -1.53 -13.13
C PRO A 10 20.99 -0.18 -12.79
N GLY A 11 19.65 -0.19 -12.68
CA GLY A 11 18.83 0.98 -12.36
C GLY A 11 18.11 1.56 -13.57
N PHE A 12 16.97 2.20 -13.32
CA PHE A 12 16.20 2.92 -14.33
C PHE A 12 16.51 4.40 -14.27
N ASP A 13 16.77 5.00 -15.41
CA ASP A 13 16.83 6.43 -15.58
C ASP A 13 15.55 6.91 -16.30
N LYS A 14 14.67 7.55 -15.53
CA LYS A 14 13.41 8.13 -16.03
C LYS A 14 13.40 9.66 -16.04
N ASN A 15 14.49 10.28 -15.61
CA ASN A 15 14.63 11.73 -15.62
C ASN A 15 15.08 12.23 -16.99
N ASP A 16 15.88 11.45 -17.68
CA ASP A 16 16.48 11.81 -18.98
C ASP A 16 15.64 11.33 -20.17
N THR A 17 15.92 11.89 -21.35
CA THR A 17 15.35 11.37 -22.60
C THR A 17 15.98 10.03 -22.98
N ALA A 18 15.30 9.23 -23.82
CA ALA A 18 15.82 7.92 -24.23
C ALA A 18 17.20 8.00 -24.91
N SER A 19 17.51 9.09 -25.59
CA SER A 19 18.82 9.32 -26.24
C SER A 19 19.87 9.86 -25.27
N GLN A 20 19.47 10.62 -24.24
CA GLN A 20 20.39 11.11 -23.21
C GLN A 20 20.76 10.00 -22.23
N ALA A 21 19.82 9.08 -21.98
CA ALA A 21 20.03 7.87 -21.18
C ALA A 21 20.70 6.73 -21.98
N GLU A 22 21.58 7.08 -22.92
CA GLU A 22 22.34 6.07 -23.68
C GLU A 22 23.13 5.16 -22.74
N GLY A 23 23.10 3.86 -23.04
CA GLY A 23 23.78 2.85 -22.22
C GLY A 23 23.12 2.58 -20.87
N ARG A 24 21.90 3.06 -20.62
CA ARG A 24 21.13 2.83 -19.39
C ARG A 24 19.79 2.13 -19.68
N TRP A 25 19.20 1.60 -18.64
CA TRP A 25 17.81 1.15 -18.68
C TRP A 25 16.89 2.33 -18.40
N ILE A 26 15.84 2.50 -19.21
CA ILE A 26 14.93 3.64 -19.08
C ILE A 26 13.52 3.26 -18.65
N ASP A 27 13.15 2.00 -18.81
CA ASP A 27 11.80 1.55 -18.49
C ASP A 27 11.76 0.05 -18.18
N GLY A 28 10.80 -0.34 -17.35
CA GLY A 28 10.56 -1.74 -17.03
C GLY A 28 9.38 -1.88 -16.07
N ASP A 29 8.88 -3.10 -15.99
CA ASP A 29 7.83 -3.51 -15.06
C ASP A 29 8.09 -4.94 -14.59
N ASN A 30 7.84 -5.20 -13.31
CA ASN A 30 8.08 -6.51 -12.67
C ASN A 30 9.50 -7.05 -12.87
N VAL A 31 10.50 -6.16 -12.79
CA VAL A 31 11.92 -6.45 -12.94
C VAL A 31 12.71 -5.83 -11.80
N ARG A 32 13.66 -6.57 -11.28
CA ARG A 32 14.66 -6.12 -10.29
C ARG A 32 16.07 -6.26 -10.83
N PHE A 33 17.04 -5.68 -10.12
CA PHE A 33 18.46 -5.89 -10.39
C PHE A 33 19.08 -6.71 -9.27
N GLN A 34 19.61 -7.88 -9.61
CA GLN A 34 20.35 -8.71 -8.67
C GLN A 34 21.78 -8.92 -9.16
N TYR A 35 22.76 -8.62 -8.31
CA TYR A 35 24.19 -8.61 -8.67
C TYR A 35 24.49 -7.82 -9.96
N GLY A 36 23.77 -6.71 -10.16
CA GLY A 36 23.93 -5.83 -11.31
C GLY A 36 23.25 -6.30 -12.61
N SER A 37 22.58 -7.44 -12.61
CA SER A 37 21.85 -7.97 -13.78
C SER A 37 20.34 -7.87 -13.58
N PRO A 38 19.57 -7.44 -14.61
CA PRO A 38 18.12 -7.42 -14.51
C PRO A 38 17.54 -8.82 -14.54
N GLU A 39 16.58 -9.08 -13.67
CA GLU A 39 15.82 -10.32 -13.61
C GLU A 39 14.34 -10.03 -13.38
N LYS A 40 13.50 -10.96 -13.80
CA LYS A 40 12.09 -10.95 -13.46
C LYS A 40 11.92 -11.13 -11.95
N ILE A 41 11.01 -10.36 -11.32
CA ILE A 41 10.68 -10.55 -9.91
C ILE A 41 10.05 -11.93 -9.66
N GLY A 42 10.13 -12.40 -8.42
CA GLY A 42 9.48 -13.63 -7.99
C GLY A 42 7.96 -13.58 -8.15
N GLY A 43 7.33 -14.73 -8.06
CA GLY A 43 5.88 -14.85 -8.08
C GLY A 43 5.23 -14.50 -6.75
N TRP A 44 3.92 -14.58 -6.71
CA TRP A 44 3.16 -14.46 -5.47
C TRP A 44 1.97 -15.40 -5.47
N GLU A 45 1.70 -15.94 -4.31
CA GLU A 45 0.61 -16.89 -4.09
C GLU A 45 -0.36 -16.35 -3.03
N GLN A 46 -1.64 -16.39 -3.32
CA GLN A 46 -2.67 -16.05 -2.35
C GLN A 46 -2.66 -17.09 -1.20
N ILE A 47 -2.55 -16.62 0.05
CA ILE A 47 -2.37 -17.49 1.23
C ILE A 47 -3.58 -18.44 1.40
N ASN A 48 -4.79 -17.92 1.20
CA ASN A 48 -6.01 -18.71 1.23
C ASN A 48 -7.11 -18.07 0.40
N SER A 49 -8.27 -18.71 0.26
CA SER A 49 -9.41 -18.20 -0.52
C SER A 49 -10.23 -17.10 0.17
N SER A 50 -9.87 -16.69 1.38
CA SER A 50 -10.62 -15.71 2.15
C SER A 50 -10.39 -14.30 1.63
N ILE A 51 -11.45 -13.49 1.64
CA ILE A 51 -11.44 -12.08 1.26
C ILE A 51 -11.62 -11.26 2.53
N LEU A 52 -10.70 -10.32 2.77
CA LEU A 52 -10.82 -9.34 3.83
C LEU A 52 -11.73 -8.20 3.35
N VAL A 53 -12.68 -7.79 4.17
CA VAL A 53 -13.59 -6.69 3.86
C VAL A 53 -12.86 -5.36 3.91
N GLY A 54 -12.90 -4.59 2.83
CA GLY A 54 -12.23 -3.29 2.70
C GLY A 54 -10.78 -3.39 2.20
N ALA A 55 -10.13 -2.23 2.08
CA ALA A 55 -8.72 -2.13 1.71
C ALA A 55 -7.85 -2.20 2.97
N ALA A 56 -6.88 -3.10 2.99
CA ALA A 56 -5.89 -3.15 4.06
C ALA A 56 -5.05 -1.88 4.07
N ARG A 57 -4.78 -1.35 5.27
CA ARG A 57 -4.06 -0.09 5.50
C ARG A 57 -2.85 -0.24 6.40
N ASP A 58 -2.85 -1.28 7.24
CA ASP A 58 -1.67 -1.63 8.03
C ASP A 58 -1.59 -3.14 8.19
N ILE A 59 -0.38 -3.64 8.39
CA ILE A 59 -0.07 -5.03 8.65
C ILE A 59 1.04 -5.09 9.70
N HIS A 60 0.91 -5.97 10.68
CA HIS A 60 1.90 -6.15 11.73
C HIS A 60 1.97 -7.61 12.18
N SER A 61 3.17 -8.16 12.24
CA SER A 61 3.39 -9.55 12.62
C SER A 61 4.26 -9.66 13.87
N TRP A 62 3.95 -10.62 14.76
CA TRP A 62 4.71 -10.88 15.97
C TRP A 62 4.60 -12.33 16.43
N PHE A 63 5.47 -12.70 17.38
CA PHE A 63 5.41 -13.97 18.11
C PHE A 63 4.91 -13.73 19.53
N ASP A 64 4.14 -14.69 20.07
CA ASP A 64 3.92 -14.75 21.51
C ASP A 64 5.07 -15.50 22.22
N LEU A 65 5.01 -15.53 23.56
CA LEU A 65 6.02 -16.22 24.37
C LEU A 65 6.05 -17.74 24.16
N THR A 66 5.05 -18.32 23.53
CA THR A 66 4.99 -19.73 23.19
C THR A 66 5.46 -20.04 21.76
N GLY A 67 5.84 -19.00 20.99
CA GLY A 67 6.30 -19.10 19.61
C GLY A 67 5.17 -19.20 18.58
N ARG A 68 3.90 -18.94 18.96
CA ARG A 68 2.80 -18.86 18.00
C ARG A 68 2.92 -17.56 17.18
N ARG A 69 2.58 -17.67 15.91
CA ARG A 69 2.70 -16.58 14.94
C ARG A 69 1.35 -15.89 14.74
N TYR A 70 1.33 -14.59 14.86
CA TYR A 70 0.16 -13.76 14.59
C TYR A 70 0.50 -12.69 13.55
N VAL A 71 -0.47 -12.41 12.68
CA VAL A 71 -0.40 -11.27 11.75
C VAL A 71 -1.70 -10.48 11.88
N ALA A 72 -1.61 -9.25 12.36
CA ALA A 72 -2.72 -8.32 12.39
C ALA A 72 -2.82 -7.59 11.05
N ILE A 73 -4.03 -7.45 10.52
CA ILE A 73 -4.31 -6.71 9.29
C ILE A 73 -5.48 -5.77 9.54
N GLY A 74 -5.21 -4.47 9.53
CA GLY A 74 -6.22 -3.43 9.66
C GLY A 74 -6.69 -2.97 8.28
N THR A 75 -7.98 -3.12 7.98
CA THR A 75 -8.59 -2.54 6.77
C THR A 75 -9.31 -1.24 7.12
N ASN A 76 -9.71 -0.46 6.12
CA ASN A 76 -10.54 0.72 6.35
C ASN A 76 -11.94 0.40 6.94
N LYS A 77 -12.27 -0.88 7.18
CA LYS A 77 -13.55 -1.32 7.75
C LYS A 77 -13.41 -2.30 8.93
N VAL A 78 -12.43 -3.20 8.91
CA VAL A 78 -12.33 -4.36 9.80
C VAL A 78 -10.89 -4.57 10.25
N LEU A 79 -10.72 -5.06 11.48
CA LEU A 79 -9.43 -5.51 12.02
C LEU A 79 -9.42 -7.03 12.09
N TYR A 80 -8.45 -7.65 11.43
CA TYR A 80 -8.29 -9.11 11.38
C TYR A 80 -7.01 -9.58 12.05
N ILE A 81 -7.05 -10.81 12.55
CA ILE A 81 -5.87 -11.61 12.90
C ILE A 81 -5.80 -12.82 11.97
N LEU A 82 -4.67 -13.01 11.33
CA LEU A 82 -4.30 -14.26 10.68
C LEU A 82 -3.56 -15.13 11.69
N PHE A 83 -4.14 -16.29 11.98
CA PHE A 83 -3.56 -17.30 12.86
C PHE A 83 -3.86 -18.68 12.27
N ASP A 84 -2.84 -19.51 12.11
CA ASP A 84 -2.95 -20.87 11.56
C ASP A 84 -3.73 -20.88 10.22
N GLU A 85 -3.34 -19.97 9.31
CA GLU A 85 -3.94 -19.75 7.97
C GLU A 85 -5.43 -19.35 7.98
N VAL A 86 -6.01 -19.02 9.14
CA VAL A 86 -7.40 -18.58 9.28
C VAL A 86 -7.46 -17.12 9.70
N PHE A 87 -8.36 -16.36 9.07
CA PHE A 87 -8.63 -14.97 9.44
C PHE A 87 -9.75 -14.89 10.49
N TYR A 88 -9.47 -14.22 11.59
CA TYR A 88 -10.41 -13.95 12.68
C TYR A 88 -10.71 -12.45 12.70
N ASP A 89 -12.00 -12.11 12.66
CA ASP A 89 -12.48 -10.73 12.82
C ASP A 89 -12.46 -10.35 14.30
N ILE A 90 -11.52 -9.51 14.68
CA ILE A 90 -11.35 -8.98 16.04
C ILE A 90 -11.75 -7.51 16.17
N THR A 91 -12.45 -6.95 15.18
CA THR A 91 -12.84 -5.53 15.16
C THR A 91 -13.56 -5.14 16.45
N PRO A 92 -13.14 -4.06 17.11
CA PRO A 92 -13.82 -3.54 18.27
C PRO A 92 -15.26 -3.12 17.93
N LEU A 93 -16.15 -3.26 18.91
CA LEU A 93 -17.53 -2.86 18.77
C LEU A 93 -17.78 -1.48 19.37
N GLY A 94 -18.62 -0.72 18.70
CA GLY A 94 -19.15 0.55 19.19
C GLY A 94 -20.29 0.35 20.21
N THR A 95 -21.01 1.43 20.51
CA THR A 95 -22.15 1.37 21.45
C THR A 95 -23.29 0.54 20.89
N ALA A 96 -23.71 -0.46 21.62
CA ALA A 96 -24.80 -1.36 21.24
C ALA A 96 -26.15 -0.63 21.15
N LEU A 97 -26.88 -0.86 20.07
CA LEU A 97 -28.24 -0.35 19.85
C LEU A 97 -29.26 -1.43 20.20
N THR A 98 -29.84 -1.34 21.38
CA THR A 98 -30.80 -2.31 21.91
C THR A 98 -32.22 -2.06 21.39
N SER A 99 -33.04 -3.12 21.41
CA SER A 99 -34.47 -3.02 21.07
C SER A 99 -34.76 -2.55 19.63
N CYS A 100 -33.91 -2.95 18.68
CA CYS A 100 -34.19 -2.75 17.25
C CYS A 100 -35.35 -3.67 16.83
N THR A 101 -36.24 -3.19 15.96
CA THR A 101 -37.34 -3.98 15.36
C THR A 101 -37.20 -4.03 13.85
N PHE A 102 -37.97 -4.88 13.18
CA PHE A 102 -37.80 -5.12 11.75
C PHE A 102 -39.10 -4.93 10.99
N ASN A 103 -38.99 -4.39 9.77
CA ASN A 103 -40.05 -4.44 8.76
C ASN A 103 -39.60 -5.36 7.63
N THR A 104 -40.43 -6.36 7.30
CA THR A 104 -40.16 -7.36 6.27
C THR A 104 -41.27 -7.36 5.20
N THR A 105 -40.93 -7.78 3.99
CA THR A 105 -41.88 -7.92 2.89
C THR A 105 -41.67 -9.29 2.24
N THR A 106 -42.73 -10.07 2.11
CA THR A 106 -42.68 -11.39 1.47
C THR A 106 -42.03 -11.33 0.09
N GLY A 107 -41.07 -12.21 -0.15
CA GLY A 107 -40.33 -12.31 -1.41
C GLY A 107 -39.17 -11.31 -1.54
N SER A 108 -38.93 -10.45 -0.55
CA SER A 108 -37.81 -9.48 -0.53
C SER A 108 -36.70 -9.92 0.42
N ALA A 109 -35.46 -9.75 -0.03
CA ALA A 109 -34.28 -9.88 0.83
C ALA A 109 -33.95 -8.57 1.58
N THR A 110 -34.56 -7.44 1.21
CA THR A 110 -34.35 -6.17 1.88
C THR A 110 -35.19 -6.11 3.15
N VAL A 111 -34.54 -5.85 4.27
CA VAL A 111 -35.17 -5.67 5.60
C VAL A 111 -34.88 -4.25 6.09
N THR A 112 -35.93 -3.56 6.55
CA THR A 112 -35.76 -2.28 7.24
C THR A 112 -35.62 -2.54 8.73
N VAL A 113 -34.58 -2.00 9.34
CA VAL A 113 -34.33 -2.02 10.79
C VAL A 113 -34.78 -0.67 11.36
N ASN A 114 -35.63 -0.72 12.39
CA ASN A 114 -36.14 0.47 13.07
C ASN A 114 -35.41 0.66 14.40
N LYS A 115 -34.79 1.82 14.58
CA LYS A 115 -34.10 2.23 15.80
C LYS A 115 -33.99 3.75 15.85
N VAL A 116 -34.62 4.40 16.82
CA VAL A 116 -34.59 5.86 17.00
C VAL A 116 -33.15 6.33 17.18
N ALA A 117 -32.77 7.36 16.40
CA ALA A 117 -31.46 8.02 16.44
C ALA A 117 -30.29 7.01 16.38
N HIS A 118 -30.32 6.10 15.41
CA HIS A 118 -29.31 5.00 15.30
C HIS A 118 -27.90 5.49 14.98
N ASN A 119 -27.72 6.68 14.41
CA ASN A 119 -26.42 7.30 14.04
C ASN A 119 -25.52 6.45 13.14
N LEU A 120 -26.08 5.47 12.43
CA LEU A 120 -25.34 4.68 11.44
C LEU A 120 -25.39 5.36 10.09
N SER A 121 -24.33 5.16 9.31
CA SER A 121 -24.16 5.64 7.93
C SER A 121 -24.17 4.49 6.94
N VAL A 122 -24.44 4.79 5.67
CA VAL A 122 -24.33 3.80 4.58
C VAL A 122 -22.91 3.27 4.53
N GLY A 123 -22.77 1.93 4.49
CA GLY A 123 -21.49 1.24 4.47
C GLY A 123 -20.97 0.84 5.86
N ASP A 124 -21.60 1.25 6.96
CA ASP A 124 -21.24 0.82 8.30
C ASP A 124 -21.54 -0.67 8.48
N LEU A 125 -20.63 -1.35 9.16
CA LEU A 125 -20.74 -2.78 9.47
C LEU A 125 -21.23 -2.99 10.89
N PHE A 126 -21.97 -4.09 11.11
CA PHE A 126 -22.45 -4.47 12.43
C PHE A 126 -22.82 -5.95 12.49
N THR A 127 -22.98 -6.47 13.72
CA THR A 127 -23.53 -7.80 14.00
C THR A 127 -24.78 -7.69 14.84
N PHE A 128 -25.64 -8.70 14.76
CA PHE A 128 -26.80 -8.83 15.65
C PHE A 128 -26.49 -9.76 16.82
N THR A 129 -27.08 -9.42 17.98
CA THR A 129 -27.16 -10.30 19.15
C THR A 129 -28.56 -10.25 19.76
N ALA A 130 -28.88 -11.20 20.62
CA ALA A 130 -30.20 -11.28 21.28
C ALA A 130 -31.39 -11.23 20.28
N VAL A 131 -31.27 -11.96 19.16
CA VAL A 131 -32.24 -11.90 18.08
C VAL A 131 -33.48 -12.71 18.37
N THR A 132 -34.64 -12.05 18.40
CA THR A 132 -35.95 -12.68 18.19
C THR A 132 -36.34 -12.37 16.74
N PRO A 133 -36.30 -13.37 15.83
CA PRO A 133 -36.44 -13.11 14.41
C PRO A 133 -37.83 -12.56 14.06
N PRO A 134 -37.91 -11.63 13.09
CA PRO A 134 -39.17 -11.17 12.58
C PRO A 134 -39.86 -12.26 11.75
N THR A 135 -41.16 -12.12 11.53
CA THR A 135 -41.91 -13.02 10.65
C THR A 135 -41.22 -13.10 9.27
N GLY A 136 -41.00 -14.31 8.83
CA GLY A 136 -40.42 -14.59 7.51
C GLY A 136 -38.92 -14.91 7.50
N PHE A 137 -38.27 -14.88 8.66
CA PHE A 137 -36.86 -15.24 8.83
C PHE A 137 -36.66 -16.16 10.06
N SER A 138 -35.52 -16.82 10.11
CA SER A 138 -35.05 -17.62 11.24
C SER A 138 -33.92 -16.90 12.00
N SER A 139 -33.63 -17.30 13.23
CA SER A 139 -32.51 -16.73 14.00
C SER A 139 -31.14 -16.96 13.33
N GLY A 140 -31.00 -18.07 12.59
CA GLY A 140 -29.79 -18.40 11.84
C GLY A 140 -29.45 -17.40 10.72
N ASP A 141 -30.47 -16.73 10.19
CA ASP A 141 -30.27 -15.74 9.11
C ASP A 141 -29.59 -14.45 9.62
N PHE A 142 -29.51 -14.24 10.95
CA PHE A 142 -28.95 -13.05 11.60
C PHE A 142 -27.56 -13.29 12.23
N THR A 143 -26.91 -14.39 11.95
CA THR A 143 -25.61 -14.76 12.57
C THR A 143 -24.38 -14.13 11.89
N ASN A 144 -24.57 -13.46 10.76
CA ASN A 144 -23.51 -12.88 9.94
C ASN A 144 -23.22 -11.41 10.31
N THR A 145 -22.14 -10.86 9.77
CA THR A 145 -21.89 -9.44 9.71
C THR A 145 -22.74 -8.82 8.60
N PHE A 146 -23.36 -7.69 8.87
CA PHE A 146 -24.23 -6.96 7.95
C PHE A 146 -23.66 -5.57 7.64
N GLU A 147 -24.03 -5.04 6.48
CA GLU A 147 -23.73 -3.68 6.06
C GLU A 147 -25.01 -2.86 5.96
N VAL A 148 -24.95 -1.60 6.39
CA VAL A 148 -26.03 -0.63 6.18
C VAL A 148 -26.06 -0.26 4.70
N ILE A 149 -27.15 -0.61 4.00
CA ILE A 149 -27.29 -0.38 2.55
C ILE A 149 -27.86 1.01 2.28
N THR A 150 -28.90 1.41 3.02
CA THR A 150 -29.47 2.77 2.92
C THR A 150 -29.89 3.27 4.30
N VAL A 151 -29.94 4.57 4.47
CA VAL A 151 -30.47 5.26 5.64
C VAL A 151 -31.62 6.16 5.21
N PRO A 152 -32.86 5.60 5.11
CA PRO A 152 -34.04 6.38 4.69
C PRO A 152 -34.40 7.52 5.65
N THR A 153 -34.22 7.31 6.96
CA THR A 153 -34.47 8.32 8.00
C THR A 153 -33.47 8.17 9.14
N VAL A 154 -33.39 9.13 10.03
CA VAL A 154 -32.54 9.06 11.24
C VAL A 154 -32.91 7.90 12.19
N ASP A 155 -34.09 7.31 12.00
CA ASP A 155 -34.65 6.24 12.84
C ASP A 155 -34.74 4.89 12.11
N THR A 156 -34.34 4.83 10.83
CA THR A 156 -34.46 3.61 10.02
C THR A 156 -33.27 3.43 9.06
N PHE A 157 -32.79 2.20 8.96
CA PHE A 157 -31.82 1.82 7.96
C PHE A 157 -32.19 0.46 7.32
N THR A 158 -31.66 0.17 6.14
CA THR A 158 -31.91 -1.10 5.43
C THR A 158 -30.69 -1.97 5.37
N ILE A 159 -30.94 -3.28 5.35
CA ILE A 159 -29.96 -4.33 5.16
C ILE A 159 -30.42 -5.29 4.07
N THR A 160 -29.48 -6.07 3.54
CA THR A 160 -29.82 -7.18 2.62
C THR A 160 -29.54 -8.52 3.31
N MET A 161 -30.56 -9.36 3.33
CA MET A 161 -30.47 -10.73 3.85
C MET A 161 -29.99 -11.70 2.78
N ALA A 162 -29.39 -12.83 3.18
CA ALA A 162 -28.97 -13.87 2.26
C ALA A 162 -30.16 -14.61 1.61
N VAL A 163 -31.33 -14.57 2.24
CA VAL A 163 -32.55 -15.23 1.79
C VAL A 163 -33.72 -14.24 1.72
N ASN A 164 -34.68 -14.53 0.87
CA ASN A 164 -35.91 -13.73 0.80
C ASN A 164 -36.84 -14.04 1.98
N SER A 165 -37.52 -13.02 2.50
CA SER A 165 -38.54 -13.19 3.55
C SER A 165 -39.70 -14.05 3.06
N SER A 166 -40.11 -15.01 3.87
CA SER A 166 -41.32 -15.80 3.63
C SER A 166 -42.61 -15.14 4.18
N GLY A 167 -42.51 -13.98 4.86
CA GLY A 167 -43.63 -13.27 5.47
C GLY A 167 -43.46 -11.75 5.47
N THR A 168 -44.58 -11.04 5.50
CA THR A 168 -44.61 -9.57 5.65
C THR A 168 -44.95 -9.23 7.10
N ALA A 169 -44.15 -8.33 7.70
CA ALA A 169 -44.37 -7.84 9.06
C ALA A 169 -43.88 -6.40 9.20
N SER A 170 -44.47 -5.68 10.17
CA SER A 170 -44.06 -4.33 10.54
C SER A 170 -43.76 -4.29 12.05
N ASN A 171 -42.66 -3.66 12.44
CA ASN A 171 -42.16 -3.58 13.82
C ASN A 171 -42.16 -4.96 14.53
N SER A 172 -41.77 -6.00 13.84
CA SER A 172 -41.77 -7.39 14.30
C SER A 172 -40.36 -7.83 14.71
N GLY A 173 -40.32 -8.78 15.67
CA GLY A 173 -39.07 -9.27 16.20
C GLY A 173 -38.33 -8.24 17.06
N SER A 174 -37.18 -8.60 17.55
CA SER A 174 -36.26 -7.70 18.28
C SER A 174 -34.82 -8.16 18.14
N ALA A 175 -33.89 -7.20 18.18
CA ALA A 175 -32.45 -7.52 18.22
C ALA A 175 -31.66 -6.38 18.87
N THR A 176 -30.45 -6.70 19.27
CA THR A 176 -29.40 -5.72 19.56
C THR A 176 -28.46 -5.65 18.36
N VAL A 177 -28.27 -4.46 17.83
CA VAL A 177 -27.27 -4.16 16.79
C VAL A 177 -25.99 -3.73 17.47
N ASN A 178 -24.87 -4.38 17.14
CA ASN A 178 -23.54 -4.04 17.63
C ASN A 178 -22.71 -3.48 16.48
N PRO A 179 -22.65 -2.14 16.30
CA PRO A 179 -21.87 -1.54 15.25
C PRO A 179 -20.38 -1.81 15.42
N TYR A 180 -19.67 -1.96 14.31
CA TYR A 180 -18.22 -1.90 14.32
C TYR A 180 -17.75 -0.46 14.54
N VAL A 181 -16.56 -0.29 15.10
CA VAL A 181 -15.93 1.03 15.12
C VAL A 181 -15.67 1.49 13.69
N VAL A 182 -15.93 2.75 13.42
CA VAL A 182 -15.69 3.34 12.09
C VAL A 182 -14.23 3.71 11.99
N VAL A 183 -13.54 3.14 10.98
CA VAL A 183 -12.12 3.44 10.72
C VAL A 183 -11.98 4.67 9.83
N GLY A 184 -12.72 4.73 8.73
CA GLY A 184 -12.71 5.86 7.82
C GLY A 184 -13.03 5.50 6.37
N PRO A 185 -13.00 6.47 5.46
CA PRO A 185 -13.28 6.24 4.04
C PRO A 185 -12.17 5.41 3.38
N LEU A 186 -12.50 4.78 2.25
CA LEU A 186 -11.56 4.00 1.44
C LEU A 186 -10.43 4.88 0.90
N ALA A 187 -10.76 6.07 0.45
CA ALA A 187 -9.81 7.04 -0.13
C ALA A 187 -10.16 8.43 0.39
N ALA A 188 -9.23 9.36 0.23
CA ALA A 188 -9.46 10.76 0.59
C ALA A 188 -10.69 11.32 -0.15
N THR A 189 -11.60 11.92 0.60
CA THR A 189 -12.85 12.49 0.11
C THR A 189 -12.98 13.94 0.54
N LEU A 190 -13.75 14.71 -0.22
CA LEU A 190 -14.09 16.07 0.18
C LEU A 190 -15.11 16.03 1.32
N GLY A 191 -14.90 16.84 2.34
CA GLY A 191 -15.83 16.96 3.45
C GLY A 191 -17.16 17.58 3.01
N TYR A 192 -18.25 17.16 3.67
CA TYR A 192 -19.60 17.69 3.49
C TYR A 192 -20.11 18.23 4.81
N GLY A 193 -20.90 19.29 4.80
CA GLY A 193 -21.60 19.71 6.02
C GLY A 193 -21.98 21.18 6.10
N TRP A 194 -22.66 21.51 7.16
CA TRP A 194 -22.98 22.88 7.54
C TRP A 194 -21.71 23.62 7.99
N GLY A 195 -21.45 24.77 7.39
CA GLY A 195 -20.24 25.54 7.66
C GLY A 195 -19.05 25.19 6.81
N ALA A 196 -19.13 24.16 6.00
CA ALA A 196 -18.13 23.78 5.03
C ALA A 196 -18.31 24.61 3.74
N GLY A 197 -17.34 25.47 3.37
CA GLY A 197 -17.35 26.33 2.17
C GLY A 197 -17.95 27.73 2.36
N THR A 198 -18.05 28.46 1.27
CA THR A 198 -18.50 29.87 1.26
C THR A 198 -19.98 29.98 1.52
N TRP A 199 -20.40 30.87 2.45
CA TRP A 199 -21.79 31.17 2.72
C TRP A 199 -22.47 31.73 1.46
N GLY A 200 -23.69 31.26 1.19
CA GLY A 200 -24.52 31.81 0.10
C GLY A 200 -24.47 31.04 -1.23
N LEU A 201 -23.67 29.98 -1.36
CA LEU A 201 -23.68 29.11 -2.52
C LEU A 201 -24.61 27.91 -2.33
N SER A 202 -25.65 27.78 -3.17
CA SER A 202 -26.63 26.68 -3.21
C SER A 202 -27.94 26.94 -2.41
N THR A 203 -28.96 26.13 -2.67
CA THR A 203 -30.27 26.20 -2.05
C THR A 203 -30.31 25.55 -0.68
N TRP A 204 -31.18 26.01 0.20
CA TRP A 204 -31.42 25.40 1.51
C TRP A 204 -31.81 23.92 1.38
N GLY A 205 -31.16 23.07 2.17
CA GLY A 205 -31.44 21.62 2.19
C GLY A 205 -30.61 20.76 1.26
N THR A 206 -29.70 21.31 0.44
CA THR A 206 -28.72 20.55 -0.36
C THR A 206 -27.37 20.51 0.34
N SER A 207 -26.84 19.30 0.53
CA SER A 207 -25.46 19.10 1.02
C SER A 207 -24.48 19.68 0.01
N ARG A 208 -23.43 20.33 0.48
CA ARG A 208 -22.39 20.95 -0.34
C ARG A 208 -21.12 20.14 -0.32
N THR A 209 -20.49 20.02 -1.48
CA THR A 209 -19.10 19.58 -1.58
C THR A 209 -18.18 20.75 -1.25
N VAL A 210 -17.23 20.55 -0.35
CA VAL A 210 -16.27 21.57 0.06
C VAL A 210 -14.91 21.22 -0.49
N SER A 211 -14.37 22.10 -1.30
CA SER A 211 -13.03 21.94 -1.87
C SER A 211 -11.87 22.15 -0.89
N ASN A 212 -12.14 22.61 0.33
CA ASN A 212 -11.11 23.08 1.27
C ASN A 212 -10.89 22.18 2.50
N THR A 213 -11.71 21.14 2.67
CA THR A 213 -11.54 20.18 3.77
C THR A 213 -11.53 18.78 3.19
N THR A 214 -10.36 18.16 3.17
CA THR A 214 -10.20 16.77 2.76
C THR A 214 -10.29 15.89 4.00
N ILE A 215 -11.16 14.87 3.94
CA ILE A 215 -11.19 13.78 4.91
C ILE A 215 -10.23 12.72 4.36
N GLU A 216 -9.18 12.43 5.08
CA GLU A 216 -8.16 11.46 4.69
C GLU A 216 -8.71 10.02 4.71
N ALA A 217 -8.05 9.11 4.02
CA ALA A 217 -8.40 7.69 4.04
C ALA A 217 -8.29 7.13 5.47
N GLY A 218 -9.21 6.24 5.83
CA GLY A 218 -9.15 5.53 7.10
C GLY A 218 -7.88 4.70 7.22
N ASN A 219 -7.19 4.80 8.35
CA ASN A 219 -5.90 4.15 8.57
C ASN A 219 -5.79 3.57 9.98
N TRP A 220 -4.91 2.60 10.15
CA TRP A 220 -4.55 2.00 11.42
C TRP A 220 -3.09 2.25 11.74
N SER A 221 -2.79 2.19 13.03
CA SER A 221 -1.43 2.03 13.54
C SER A 221 -1.41 0.77 14.39
N LEU A 222 -0.74 -0.26 13.90
CA LEU A 222 -0.61 -1.55 14.55
C LEU A 222 0.79 -1.70 15.15
N ASP A 223 0.85 -2.23 16.37
CA ASP A 223 2.09 -2.56 17.07
C ASP A 223 1.79 -3.61 18.14
N ASN A 224 2.81 -4.17 18.79
CA ASN A 224 2.60 -5.11 19.88
C ASN A 224 3.28 -4.66 21.19
N PHE A 225 2.58 -4.83 22.31
CA PHE A 225 3.11 -4.63 23.64
C PHE A 225 3.30 -6.00 24.32
N GLY A 226 4.46 -6.62 24.07
CA GLY A 226 4.68 -8.01 24.40
C GLY A 226 3.78 -8.93 23.55
N GLU A 227 2.86 -9.67 24.19
CA GLU A 227 1.91 -10.54 23.48
C GLU A 227 0.66 -9.79 23.00
N LEU A 228 0.35 -8.64 23.61
CA LEU A 228 -0.84 -7.85 23.29
C LEU A 228 -0.67 -7.10 21.97
N LEU A 229 -1.65 -7.21 21.07
CA LEU A 229 -1.77 -6.28 19.95
C LEU A 229 -2.26 -4.93 20.46
N ILE A 230 -1.62 -3.86 20.02
CA ILE A 230 -2.09 -2.49 20.14
C ILE A 230 -2.56 -2.01 18.77
N ALA A 231 -3.81 -1.61 18.67
CA ALA A 231 -4.41 -1.17 17.42
C ALA A 231 -5.07 0.20 17.60
N THR A 232 -4.59 1.19 16.88
CA THR A 232 -5.08 2.57 16.96
C THR A 232 -5.69 2.97 15.62
N ILE A 233 -6.92 3.47 15.65
CA ILE A 233 -7.54 4.12 14.50
C ILE A 233 -6.99 5.55 14.40
N LYS A 234 -6.57 5.94 13.20
CA LYS A 234 -6.12 7.32 12.96
C LYS A 234 -7.19 8.34 13.39
N ASP A 235 -6.79 9.34 14.15
CA ASP A 235 -7.66 10.35 14.76
C ASP A 235 -8.77 9.77 15.66
N GLY A 236 -8.54 8.55 16.16
CA GLY A 236 -9.49 7.80 16.95
C GLY A 236 -8.88 7.12 18.19
N LYS A 237 -9.60 6.14 18.70
CA LYS A 237 -9.26 5.41 19.93
C LYS A 237 -8.21 4.34 19.69
N THR A 238 -7.54 3.96 20.78
CA THR A 238 -6.60 2.85 20.86
C THR A 238 -7.25 1.65 21.54
N PHE A 239 -7.01 0.48 20.97
CA PHE A 239 -7.56 -0.80 21.40
C PHE A 239 -6.42 -1.78 21.69
N SER A 240 -6.67 -2.72 22.59
CA SER A 240 -5.81 -3.88 22.80
C SER A 240 -6.54 -5.18 22.49
N TRP A 241 -5.80 -6.16 22.02
CA TRP A 241 -6.26 -7.51 21.82
C TRP A 241 -5.27 -8.50 22.43
N ASP A 242 -5.80 -9.43 23.24
CA ASP A 242 -5.03 -10.46 23.92
C ASP A 242 -5.38 -11.84 23.33
N PRO A 243 -4.41 -12.56 22.72
CA PRO A 243 -4.64 -13.87 22.15
C PRO A 243 -5.08 -14.92 23.18
N ASN A 244 -4.83 -14.69 24.46
CA ASN A 244 -5.11 -15.61 25.56
C ASN A 244 -6.40 -15.26 26.32
N ALA A 245 -7.04 -14.14 26.02
CA ALA A 245 -8.27 -13.71 26.69
C ALA A 245 -9.52 -14.44 26.19
N GLY A 246 -10.46 -14.71 27.08
CA GLY A 246 -11.79 -15.20 26.76
C GLY A 246 -11.81 -16.51 25.95
N VAL A 247 -12.31 -16.44 24.71
CA VAL A 247 -12.36 -17.56 23.76
C VAL A 247 -11.11 -17.69 22.89
N GLY A 248 -10.02 -17.02 23.26
CA GLY A 248 -8.77 -17.02 22.52
C GLY A 248 -8.82 -16.11 21.28
N VAL A 249 -8.24 -16.56 20.16
CA VAL A 249 -8.05 -15.75 18.94
C VAL A 249 -9.32 -15.13 18.35
N GLY A 250 -10.50 -15.65 18.67
CA GLY A 250 -11.78 -15.10 18.25
C GLY A 250 -12.33 -14.00 19.16
N THR A 251 -11.64 -13.62 20.23
CA THR A 251 -12.04 -12.52 21.12
C THR A 251 -11.83 -11.19 20.41
N ARG A 252 -12.80 -10.25 20.51
CA ARG A 252 -12.69 -8.93 19.91
C ARG A 252 -11.76 -8.01 20.71
N ALA A 253 -11.08 -7.13 20.01
CA ALA A 253 -10.28 -6.09 20.63
C ALA A 253 -11.16 -5.12 21.45
N THR A 254 -10.60 -4.57 22.52
CA THR A 254 -11.30 -3.69 23.47
C THR A 254 -10.53 -2.37 23.63
N VAL A 255 -11.27 -1.29 23.95
CA VAL A 255 -10.65 0.01 24.25
C VAL A 255 -9.76 -0.13 25.47
N ILE A 256 -8.55 0.41 25.40
CA ILE A 256 -7.64 0.47 26.55
C ILE A 256 -8.13 1.56 27.49
N PRO A 257 -8.40 1.25 28.78
CA PRO A 257 -8.79 2.27 29.76
C PRO A 257 -7.72 3.34 29.94
N GLY A 258 -8.13 4.55 30.31
CA GLY A 258 -7.19 5.64 30.58
C GLY A 258 -6.49 6.27 29.37
N ASN A 259 -6.64 5.70 28.19
CA ASN A 259 -6.01 6.20 26.96
C ASN A 259 -6.71 7.46 26.43
N PRO A 260 -5.99 8.31 25.66
CA PRO A 260 -6.60 9.36 24.86
C PRO A 260 -7.72 8.83 23.97
N THR A 261 -8.73 9.63 23.74
CA THR A 261 -9.88 9.25 22.90
C THR A 261 -9.67 9.55 21.44
N ALA A 262 -8.64 10.35 21.12
CA ALA A 262 -8.19 10.64 19.76
C ALA A 262 -6.66 10.75 19.71
N THR A 263 -6.07 10.05 18.76
CA THR A 263 -4.62 10.11 18.47
C THR A 263 -4.39 9.76 17.01
N VAL A 264 -3.36 10.36 16.41
CA VAL A 264 -3.02 10.10 15.00
C VAL A 264 -2.45 8.69 14.86
N LEU A 265 -1.46 8.35 15.68
CA LEU A 265 -0.84 7.02 15.67
C LEU A 265 -0.23 6.67 17.03
N THR A 266 0.03 5.39 17.25
CA THR A 266 0.76 4.90 18.42
C THR A 266 1.95 4.05 18.03
N ARG A 267 2.98 4.04 18.87
CA ARG A 267 4.09 3.07 18.79
C ARG A 267 4.51 2.64 20.19
N VAL A 268 4.96 1.40 20.31
CA VAL A 268 5.51 0.86 21.53
C VAL A 268 7.02 1.10 21.55
N SER A 269 7.55 1.64 22.64
CA SER A 269 8.99 1.66 22.88
C SER A 269 9.42 0.31 23.42
N ASP A 270 9.92 -0.57 22.54
CA ASP A 270 10.20 -1.97 22.87
C ASP A 270 11.22 -2.14 24.00
N ARG A 271 12.23 -1.27 24.04
CA ARG A 271 13.30 -1.31 25.04
C ARG A 271 12.81 -0.95 26.44
N ASP A 272 11.97 0.06 26.51
CA ASP A 272 11.61 0.74 27.75
C ASP A 272 10.16 0.49 28.13
N ARG A 273 9.40 -0.20 27.24
CA ARG A 273 8.03 -0.65 27.41
C ARG A 273 7.08 0.48 27.83
N HIS A 274 7.05 1.52 27.00
CA HIS A 274 6.07 2.60 27.06
C HIS A 274 5.20 2.54 25.81
N LEU A 275 3.90 2.80 25.95
CA LEU A 275 3.02 3.07 24.82
C LEU A 275 3.01 4.57 24.56
N VAL A 276 3.39 4.98 23.35
CA VAL A 276 3.52 6.38 22.97
C VAL A 276 2.42 6.75 21.97
N HIS A 277 1.69 7.81 22.28
CA HIS A 277 0.67 8.43 21.46
C HIS A 277 1.21 9.68 20.78
N PHE A 278 1.07 9.77 19.48
CA PHE A 278 1.53 10.89 18.66
C PHE A 278 0.34 11.64 18.06
N GLY A 279 0.34 12.97 18.14
CA GLY A 279 -0.78 13.81 17.69
C GLY A 279 -2.03 13.53 18.50
N THR A 280 -2.05 13.86 19.77
CA THR A 280 -3.11 13.45 20.69
C THR A 280 -3.66 14.59 21.54
N GLU A 281 -4.65 14.30 22.36
CA GLU A 281 -5.29 15.25 23.29
C GLU A 281 -4.31 15.73 24.37
N ALA A 282 -4.24 17.04 24.60
CA ALA A 282 -3.50 17.59 25.73
C ALA A 282 -4.17 17.26 27.08
N THR A 283 -5.49 17.12 27.09
CA THR A 283 -6.27 16.64 28.25
C THR A 283 -7.05 15.40 27.82
N ILE A 284 -6.74 14.25 28.42
CA ILE A 284 -7.38 12.97 28.09
C ILE A 284 -8.91 13.06 28.20
N GLY A 285 -9.60 12.56 27.19
CA GLY A 285 -11.06 12.56 27.11
C GLY A 285 -11.69 13.89 26.69
N ASN A 286 -10.87 14.89 26.34
CA ASN A 286 -11.37 16.17 25.84
C ASN A 286 -10.86 16.43 24.40
N ILE A 287 -11.64 16.01 23.40
CA ILE A 287 -11.33 16.18 21.98
C ILE A 287 -11.08 17.65 21.58
N ALA A 288 -11.63 18.63 22.31
CA ALA A 288 -11.37 20.04 22.04
C ALA A 288 -9.91 20.46 22.35
N THR A 289 -9.15 19.63 23.03
CA THR A 289 -7.72 19.85 23.33
C THR A 289 -6.81 19.02 22.44
N LEU A 290 -7.32 18.44 21.35
CA LEU A 290 -6.53 17.71 20.37
C LEU A 290 -5.48 18.64 19.75
N ASP A 291 -4.21 18.26 19.87
CA ASP A 291 -3.08 18.98 19.27
C ASP A 291 -2.27 17.97 18.40
N PRO A 292 -2.29 18.14 17.07
CA PRO A 292 -1.59 17.24 16.15
C PRO A 292 -0.06 17.15 16.37
N MET A 293 0.53 18.05 17.16
CA MET A 293 1.96 18.09 17.49
C MET A 293 2.26 17.59 18.90
N PHE A 294 1.25 17.13 19.64
CA PHE A 294 1.38 16.70 21.03
C PHE A 294 1.70 15.21 21.12
N ILE A 295 2.67 14.87 21.97
CA ILE A 295 3.09 13.50 22.25
C ILE A 295 2.77 13.20 23.72
N ARG A 296 2.23 12.01 23.95
CA ARG A 296 1.96 11.50 25.30
C ARG A 296 2.46 10.05 25.38
N PHE A 297 3.13 9.70 26.47
CA PHE A 297 3.61 8.34 26.70
C PHE A 297 3.15 7.81 28.07
N SER A 298 2.89 6.52 28.09
CA SER A 298 2.41 5.81 29.28
C SER A 298 3.47 5.72 30.38
N ASP A 299 3.10 5.24 31.55
CA ASP A 299 4.04 4.71 32.53
C ASP A 299 4.74 3.46 31.97
N GLN A 300 5.92 3.14 32.51
CA GLN A 300 6.69 1.97 32.13
C GLN A 300 5.93 0.69 32.51
N GLU A 301 5.83 -0.25 31.56
CA GLU A 301 5.11 -1.52 31.69
C GLU A 301 3.59 -1.38 31.93
N ASP A 302 3.02 -0.19 31.85
CA ASP A 302 1.60 0.07 32.08
C ASP A 302 1.00 0.92 30.95
N ILE A 303 0.11 0.32 30.17
CA ILE A 303 -0.55 0.96 29.01
C ILE A 303 -1.83 1.71 29.38
N GLU A 304 -2.19 1.79 30.65
CA GLU A 304 -3.42 2.44 31.13
C GLU A 304 -3.15 3.77 31.88
N VAL A 305 -1.89 4.02 32.28
CA VAL A 305 -1.50 5.17 33.09
C VAL A 305 -0.73 6.18 32.25
N TYR A 306 -1.31 7.39 32.07
CA TYR A 306 -0.75 8.46 31.24
C TYR A 306 -0.62 9.82 31.94
N GLU A 307 -1.19 9.97 33.12
CA GLU A 307 -1.05 11.23 33.88
C GLU A 307 0.29 11.26 34.62
N PRO A 308 1.14 12.27 34.33
CA PRO A 308 2.45 12.39 34.99
C PRO A 308 2.29 12.63 36.48
N THR A 309 3.02 11.86 37.30
CA THR A 309 3.10 12.01 38.74
C THR A 309 4.57 12.00 39.18
N SER A 310 4.83 12.31 40.45
CA SER A 310 6.20 12.23 41.00
C SER A 310 6.74 10.82 41.14
N THR A 311 5.92 9.79 40.93
CA THR A 311 6.24 8.38 41.17
C THR A 311 6.20 7.49 39.94
N ASN A 312 5.72 8.02 38.80
CA ASN A 312 5.66 7.29 37.55
C ASN A 312 6.55 7.92 36.46
N THR A 313 6.68 7.24 35.33
CA THR A 313 7.49 7.67 34.19
C THR A 313 6.64 8.23 33.04
N ALA A 314 5.31 8.30 33.22
CA ALA A 314 4.40 8.89 32.24
C ALA A 314 4.75 10.35 31.99
N GLY A 315 4.52 10.83 30.78
CA GLY A 315 4.86 12.19 30.44
C GLY A 315 4.28 12.67 29.11
N THR A 316 4.55 13.94 28.84
CA THR A 316 4.07 14.61 27.64
C THR A 316 5.16 15.46 27.02
N PHE A 317 5.06 15.68 25.72
CA PHE A 317 5.92 16.57 24.96
C PHE A 317 5.14 17.22 23.82
N ARG A 318 5.55 18.41 23.38
CA ARG A 318 4.97 19.06 22.20
C ARG A 318 6.11 19.43 21.25
N LEU A 319 5.99 19.00 19.97
CA LEU A 319 6.93 19.38 18.92
C LEU A 319 6.67 20.83 18.48
N ASP A 320 7.69 21.50 17.96
CA ASP A 320 7.69 22.94 17.67
C ASP A 320 7.78 23.27 16.18
N ASN A 321 8.18 22.31 15.32
CA ASN A 321 8.30 22.53 13.88
C ASN A 321 7.42 21.57 13.08
N GLY A 322 6.51 22.12 12.29
CA GLY A 322 5.46 21.43 11.54
C GLY A 322 4.06 21.80 12.02
N SER A 323 3.05 21.30 11.37
CA SER A 323 1.65 21.48 11.74
C SER A 323 1.01 20.22 12.32
N ARG A 324 1.53 19.04 11.95
CA ARG A 324 1.07 17.75 12.44
C ARG A 324 2.18 16.69 12.41
N ILE A 325 2.08 15.73 13.30
CA ILE A 325 2.88 14.50 13.25
C ILE A 325 2.21 13.59 12.22
N VAL A 326 3.03 13.06 11.28
CA VAL A 326 2.56 12.20 10.19
C VAL A 326 2.92 10.75 10.45
N ALA A 327 4.18 10.48 10.82
CA ALA A 327 4.67 9.12 11.01
C ALA A 327 5.61 9.01 12.22
N ALA A 328 5.70 7.81 12.78
CA ALA A 328 6.72 7.46 13.78
C ALA A 328 7.24 6.07 13.47
N VAL A 329 8.56 5.94 13.34
CA VAL A 329 9.24 4.69 12.97
C VAL A 329 10.20 4.27 14.07
N LYS A 330 10.10 3.01 14.49
CA LYS A 330 11.03 2.44 15.48
C LYS A 330 12.39 2.19 14.86
N GLY A 331 13.44 2.78 15.41
CA GLY A 331 14.83 2.46 15.12
C GLY A 331 15.42 1.58 16.22
N LYS A 332 16.74 1.36 16.18
CA LYS A 332 17.40 0.45 17.12
C LYS A 332 17.39 0.96 18.58
N ASP A 333 17.65 2.25 18.77
CA ASP A 333 17.75 2.88 20.12
C ASP A 333 16.97 4.20 20.19
N TYR A 334 16.10 4.47 19.22
CA TYR A 334 15.32 5.69 19.10
C TYR A 334 14.02 5.42 18.31
N MET A 335 13.07 6.32 18.42
CA MET A 335 11.98 6.48 17.45
C MET A 335 12.25 7.73 16.61
N LEU A 336 12.13 7.60 15.28
CA LEU A 336 12.13 8.75 14.39
C LEU A 336 10.69 9.21 14.20
N VAL A 337 10.41 10.43 14.66
CA VAL A 337 9.09 11.07 14.53
C VAL A 337 9.16 12.06 13.38
N LEU A 338 8.30 11.87 12.39
CA LEU A 338 8.22 12.67 11.18
C LEU A 338 6.95 13.53 11.23
N THR A 339 7.14 14.84 11.03
CA THR A 339 6.03 15.77 10.82
C THR A 339 5.81 16.01 9.33
N ASP A 340 4.90 16.88 8.99
CA ASP A 340 4.72 17.41 7.64
C ASP A 340 5.86 18.34 7.19
N GLU A 341 6.83 18.68 8.04
CA GLU A 341 7.94 19.57 7.70
C GLU A 341 9.31 19.09 8.22
N ALA A 342 9.35 18.41 9.37
CA ALA A 342 10.57 18.14 10.09
C ALA A 342 10.69 16.69 10.57
N ALA A 343 11.91 16.29 10.94
CA ALA A 343 12.21 15.01 11.56
C ALA A 343 12.80 15.21 12.95
N TYR A 344 12.35 14.37 13.91
CA TYR A 344 12.81 14.37 15.30
C TYR A 344 13.22 12.96 15.70
N THR A 345 14.27 12.88 16.53
CA THR A 345 14.58 11.64 17.24
C THR A 345 14.04 11.72 18.65
N MET A 346 13.31 10.69 19.08
CA MET A 346 12.83 10.47 20.42
C MET A 346 13.61 9.29 21.02
N GLN A 347 14.38 9.53 22.08
CA GLN A 347 15.25 8.53 22.68
C GLN A 347 15.01 8.44 24.19
N PHE A 348 14.95 7.22 24.70
CA PHE A 348 14.84 6.99 26.14
C PHE A 348 16.15 7.38 26.84
N VAL A 349 16.05 8.23 27.87
CA VAL A 349 17.17 8.72 28.68
C VAL A 349 17.05 8.36 30.15
N GLY A 350 15.90 7.83 30.55
CA GLY A 350 15.59 7.46 31.92
C GLY A 350 15.14 8.63 32.78
N PRO A 351 14.71 8.32 34.03
CA PRO A 351 14.26 9.33 34.97
C PRO A 351 15.33 10.41 35.24
N PRO A 352 14.95 11.69 35.46
CA PRO A 352 13.56 12.16 35.59
C PRO A 352 12.86 12.55 34.29
N PHE A 353 13.53 12.51 33.14
CA PHE A 353 12.98 13.03 31.88
C PHE A 353 12.30 11.97 31.02
N THR A 354 12.49 10.68 31.29
CA THR A 354 12.02 9.52 30.53
C THR A 354 12.50 9.51 29.08
N PHE A 355 12.06 10.48 28.26
CA PHE A 355 12.48 10.64 26.87
C PHE A 355 13.15 12.00 26.62
N SER A 356 14.12 12.00 25.72
CA SER A 356 14.69 13.17 25.09
C SER A 356 14.24 13.26 23.64
N ILE A 357 13.74 14.41 23.23
CA ILE A 357 13.30 14.66 21.86
C ILE A 357 14.16 15.75 21.25
N ARG A 358 14.70 15.49 20.05
CA ARG A 358 15.59 16.40 19.36
C ARG A 358 15.25 16.46 17.87
N GLN A 359 15.13 17.67 17.33
CA GLN A 359 15.02 17.87 15.88
C GLN A 359 16.34 17.49 15.20
N VAL A 360 16.26 16.71 14.12
CA VAL A 360 17.40 16.22 13.34
C VAL A 360 17.34 16.62 11.87
N GLY A 361 16.19 17.12 11.40
CA GLY A 361 16.01 17.61 10.03
C GLY A 361 14.89 18.62 9.93
N SER A 362 14.93 19.44 8.87
CA SER A 362 13.88 20.37 8.45
C SER A 362 13.68 20.28 6.94
N ASN A 363 12.53 20.69 6.42
CA ASN A 363 12.12 20.54 5.01
C ASN A 363 12.23 19.09 4.52
N CYS A 364 11.84 18.15 5.39
CA CYS A 364 11.93 16.72 5.12
C CYS A 364 10.65 15.99 5.58
N GLY A 365 9.50 16.64 5.39
CA GLY A 365 8.19 16.11 5.75
C GLY A 365 7.93 14.75 5.11
N CYS A 366 7.02 13.96 5.71
CA CYS A 366 6.62 12.64 5.25
C CYS A 366 5.25 12.71 4.56
N VAL A 367 5.05 11.97 3.48
CA VAL A 367 3.82 12.01 2.68
C VAL A 367 2.65 11.30 3.35
N GLY A 368 2.89 10.29 4.19
CA GLY A 368 1.86 9.50 4.85
C GLY A 368 2.38 8.65 5.99
N GLN A 369 1.46 8.13 6.80
CA GLN A 369 1.75 7.43 8.05
C GLN A 369 2.66 6.21 7.87
N HIS A 370 2.48 5.45 6.80
CA HIS A 370 3.25 4.24 6.48
C HIS A 370 4.27 4.44 5.35
N ALA A 371 4.56 5.69 4.97
CA ALA A 371 5.51 6.00 3.91
C ALA A 371 6.98 5.94 4.34
N ALA A 372 7.25 5.48 5.56
CA ALA A 372 8.59 5.40 6.15
C ALA A 372 8.86 3.99 6.69
N VAL A 373 10.10 3.50 6.52
CA VAL A 373 10.54 2.17 6.96
C VAL A 373 11.96 2.20 7.51
N PHE A 374 12.20 1.41 8.57
CA PHE A 374 13.53 1.21 9.14
C PHE A 374 14.20 0.00 8.49
N VAL A 375 15.39 0.19 7.95
CA VAL A 375 16.16 -0.86 7.26
C VAL A 375 17.63 -0.68 7.57
N ASP A 376 18.27 -1.74 8.06
CA ASP A 376 19.73 -1.83 8.25
C ASP A 376 20.35 -0.63 8.99
N GLY A 377 19.69 -0.17 10.05
CA GLY A 377 20.17 0.93 10.90
C GLY A 377 19.79 2.33 10.45
N ALA A 378 19.13 2.48 9.31
CA ALA A 378 18.66 3.75 8.77
C ALA A 378 17.13 3.75 8.56
N VAL A 379 16.52 4.93 8.60
CA VAL A 379 15.12 5.12 8.24
C VAL A 379 15.05 5.77 6.88
N TYR A 380 14.24 5.21 6.00
CA TYR A 380 13.99 5.73 4.65
C TYR A 380 12.53 6.14 4.53
N TRP A 381 12.24 7.27 3.89
CA TRP A 381 10.85 7.70 3.67
C TRP A 381 10.64 8.47 2.37
N MET A 382 9.41 8.43 1.90
CA MET A 382 8.93 9.25 0.79
C MET A 382 8.45 10.59 1.35
N GLY A 383 9.03 11.68 0.86
CA GLY A 383 8.69 13.02 1.29
C GLY A 383 7.46 13.59 0.59
N ASP A 384 6.81 14.54 1.23
CA ASP A 384 5.69 15.33 0.67
C ASP A 384 6.16 16.42 -0.29
N SER A 385 7.44 16.81 -0.19
CA SER A 385 8.09 17.83 -1.04
C SER A 385 8.59 17.29 -2.39
N GLY A 386 8.35 16.01 -2.70
CA GLY A 386 8.77 15.41 -3.96
C GLY A 386 10.17 14.80 -3.96
N ASN A 387 10.67 14.43 -2.80
CA ASN A 387 11.99 13.81 -2.62
C ASN A 387 11.89 12.52 -1.80
N PHE A 388 12.91 11.68 -1.90
CA PHE A 388 13.14 10.59 -0.95
C PHE A 388 14.22 11.00 0.04
N PHE A 389 14.06 10.57 1.28
CA PHE A 389 15.00 10.91 2.37
C PHE A 389 15.51 9.65 3.06
N VAL A 390 16.68 9.80 3.68
CA VAL A 390 17.28 8.80 4.57
C VAL A 390 17.82 9.45 5.82
N PHE A 391 17.63 8.79 6.96
CA PHE A 391 18.23 9.13 8.24
C PHE A 391 19.14 8.00 8.70
N ASP A 392 20.44 8.26 8.71
CA ASP A 392 21.50 7.36 9.19
C ASP A 392 22.30 7.98 10.36
N GLY A 393 21.63 8.81 11.15
CA GLY A 393 22.23 9.72 12.15
C GLY A 393 22.13 11.19 11.72
N THR A 394 21.99 11.45 10.44
CA THR A 394 21.68 12.76 9.85
C THR A 394 20.66 12.60 8.73
N VAL A 395 19.77 13.57 8.58
CA VAL A 395 18.80 13.57 7.45
C VAL A 395 19.51 13.99 6.17
N LYS A 396 19.34 13.19 5.13
CA LYS A 396 19.88 13.42 3.78
C LYS A 396 18.80 13.15 2.74
N THR A 397 18.82 13.92 1.65
CA THR A 397 18.05 13.57 0.45
C THR A 397 18.69 12.34 -0.20
N LEU A 398 17.88 11.36 -0.55
CA LEU A 398 18.31 10.16 -1.24
C LEU A 398 18.28 10.45 -2.76
N PRO A 399 19.44 10.45 -3.45
CA PRO A 399 19.48 10.72 -4.90
C PRO A 399 18.61 9.73 -5.68
N SER A 400 17.82 10.23 -6.62
CA SER A 400 16.88 9.42 -7.40
C SER A 400 16.92 9.76 -8.89
N GLU A 401 17.03 8.75 -9.73
CA GLU A 401 16.93 8.85 -11.19
C GLU A 401 15.49 8.64 -11.70
N VAL A 402 14.52 8.47 -10.77
CA VAL A 402 13.09 8.27 -11.07
C VAL A 402 12.20 9.33 -10.42
N GLU A 403 12.78 10.35 -9.82
CA GLU A 403 12.09 11.39 -9.06
C GLU A 403 11.03 12.11 -9.88
N ASN A 404 11.38 12.58 -11.08
CA ASN A 404 10.44 13.23 -11.99
C ASN A 404 9.25 12.32 -12.34
N PHE A 405 9.48 11.02 -12.53
CA PHE A 405 8.42 10.07 -12.84
C PHE A 405 7.47 9.85 -11.65
N VAL A 406 8.03 9.79 -10.43
CA VAL A 406 7.24 9.52 -9.22
C VAL A 406 6.47 10.75 -8.75
N PHE A 407 7.05 11.96 -8.87
CA PHE A 407 6.49 13.16 -8.25
C PHE A 407 5.97 14.21 -9.24
N THR A 408 6.02 13.94 -10.56
CA THR A 408 5.53 14.91 -11.53
C THR A 408 4.03 15.19 -11.35
N THR A 409 3.67 16.45 -11.43
CA THR A 409 2.28 16.91 -11.36
C THR A 409 1.75 17.42 -12.70
N THR A 410 2.56 17.35 -13.75
CA THR A 410 2.24 17.89 -15.08
C THR A 410 2.51 16.86 -16.18
N GLY A 411 1.74 16.92 -17.26
CA GLY A 411 1.88 16.03 -18.41
C GLY A 411 0.95 14.81 -18.39
N ASP A 412 1.17 13.89 -19.33
CA ASP A 412 0.32 12.72 -19.52
C ASP A 412 0.60 11.59 -18.51
N ASN A 413 1.80 11.58 -17.93
CA ASN A 413 2.22 10.61 -16.92
C ASN A 413 2.32 11.27 -15.55
N LEU A 414 1.18 11.56 -14.96
CA LEU A 414 1.09 12.12 -13.63
C LEU A 414 1.61 11.11 -12.59
N GLY A 415 2.47 11.58 -11.69
CA GLY A 415 3.08 10.80 -10.62
C GLY A 415 2.15 10.56 -9.44
N LEU A 416 2.66 10.72 -8.23
CA LEU A 416 1.94 10.51 -6.97
C LEU A 416 0.66 11.35 -6.86
N ASN A 417 -0.42 10.72 -6.43
CA ASN A 417 -1.62 11.41 -5.99
C ASN A 417 -1.44 11.90 -4.54
N PHE A 418 -0.98 13.13 -4.36
CA PHE A 418 -0.76 13.73 -3.04
C PHE A 418 -2.04 13.83 -2.19
N THR A 419 -3.22 13.93 -2.81
CA THR A 419 -4.49 13.91 -2.05
C THR A 419 -4.71 12.59 -1.31
N ASN A 420 -4.23 11.48 -1.88
CA ASN A 420 -4.24 10.16 -1.28
C ASN A 420 -2.86 9.73 -0.76
N GLY A 421 -1.96 10.67 -0.48
CA GLY A 421 -0.61 10.40 0.03
C GLY A 421 -0.61 9.58 1.33
N GLU A 422 -1.64 9.71 2.15
CA GLU A 422 -1.82 8.94 3.38
C GLU A 422 -1.92 7.41 3.15
N THR A 423 -2.29 6.98 1.94
CA THR A 423 -2.35 5.54 1.60
C THR A 423 -1.01 4.96 1.17
N VAL A 424 0.03 5.78 0.98
CA VAL A 424 1.39 5.31 0.60
C VAL A 424 1.92 4.36 1.66
N PHE A 425 2.43 3.22 1.21
CA PHE A 425 2.98 2.19 2.09
C PHE A 425 4.41 1.85 1.71
N ALA A 426 5.33 1.93 2.68
CA ALA A 426 6.73 1.53 2.53
C ALA A 426 6.93 0.12 3.07
N GLY A 427 7.53 -0.76 2.29
CA GLY A 427 7.85 -2.13 2.69
C GLY A 427 9.31 -2.48 2.43
N HIS A 428 9.90 -3.26 3.32
CA HIS A 428 11.24 -3.80 3.18
C HIS A 428 11.16 -5.23 2.66
N ASN A 429 12.00 -5.57 1.68
CA ASN A 429 12.23 -6.93 1.21
C ASN A 429 13.70 -7.29 1.46
N SER A 430 13.96 -7.94 2.57
CA SER A 430 15.30 -8.30 3.01
C SER A 430 15.98 -9.33 2.10
N LEU A 431 15.20 -10.15 1.39
CA LEU A 431 15.73 -11.19 0.48
C LEU A 431 16.52 -10.59 -0.69
N PHE A 432 16.17 -9.37 -1.10
CA PHE A 432 16.76 -8.71 -2.28
C PHE A 432 17.33 -7.32 -2.00
N SER A 433 17.41 -6.93 -0.72
CA SER A 433 17.92 -5.61 -0.29
C SER A 433 17.12 -4.46 -0.91
N GLU A 434 15.80 -4.59 -0.94
CA GLU A 434 14.87 -3.66 -1.58
C GLU A 434 14.00 -2.93 -0.57
N ILE A 435 13.76 -1.64 -0.83
CA ILE A 435 12.74 -0.83 -0.17
C ILE A 435 11.71 -0.46 -1.23
N ASN A 436 10.47 -0.82 -0.99
CA ASN A 436 9.35 -0.63 -1.89
C ASN A 436 8.43 0.45 -1.34
N TRP A 437 8.14 1.50 -2.10
CA TRP A 437 7.05 2.43 -1.81
C TRP A 437 5.91 2.17 -2.79
N PHE A 438 4.81 1.68 -2.26
CA PHE A 438 3.56 1.48 -3.00
C PHE A 438 2.74 2.77 -2.91
N TYR A 439 2.29 3.30 -4.05
CA TYR A 439 1.62 4.59 -4.09
C TYR A 439 0.51 4.65 -5.15
N PRO A 440 -0.52 5.49 -4.97
CA PRO A 440 -1.52 5.77 -5.99
C PRO A 440 -0.97 6.79 -6.98
N LYS A 441 -1.10 6.52 -8.29
CA LYS A 441 -0.82 7.56 -9.30
C LYS A 441 -1.91 8.65 -9.27
N ALA A 442 -1.63 9.83 -9.83
CA ALA A 442 -2.52 10.99 -9.76
C ALA A 442 -3.95 10.76 -10.26
N SER A 443 -4.17 9.81 -11.17
CA SER A 443 -5.50 9.41 -11.66
C SER A 443 -6.16 8.29 -10.87
N SER A 444 -5.51 7.76 -9.82
CA SER A 444 -6.00 6.66 -9.00
C SER A 444 -6.26 7.13 -7.57
N ALA A 445 -7.35 6.65 -6.99
CA ALA A 445 -7.64 6.83 -5.58
C ALA A 445 -7.05 5.72 -4.70
N GLU A 446 -6.62 4.61 -5.31
CA GLU A 446 -6.05 3.46 -4.63
C GLU A 446 -4.67 3.13 -5.21
N ILE A 447 -3.84 2.46 -4.43
CA ILE A 447 -2.46 2.10 -4.81
C ILE A 447 -2.44 1.26 -6.08
N ASP A 448 -1.68 1.70 -7.07
CA ASP A 448 -1.51 1.03 -8.36
C ASP A 448 -0.08 1.08 -8.92
N ARG A 449 0.86 1.64 -8.17
CA ARG A 449 2.27 1.81 -8.55
C ARG A 449 3.20 1.38 -7.43
N VAL A 450 4.41 1.04 -7.82
CA VAL A 450 5.53 0.83 -6.90
C VAL A 450 6.77 1.52 -7.44
N VAL A 451 7.54 2.10 -6.53
CA VAL A 451 8.93 2.50 -6.76
C VAL A 451 9.80 1.76 -5.78
N THR A 452 10.87 1.15 -6.28
CA THR A 452 11.76 0.31 -5.49
C THR A 452 13.16 0.88 -5.49
N TYR A 453 13.76 0.97 -4.33
CA TYR A 453 15.17 1.31 -4.12
C TYR A 453 15.93 0.10 -3.61
N ASN A 454 16.92 -0.35 -4.37
CA ASN A 454 17.88 -1.34 -3.87
C ASN A 454 18.99 -0.61 -3.12
N TYR A 455 19.03 -0.78 -1.79
CA TYR A 455 19.96 -0.01 -0.94
C TYR A 455 21.40 -0.55 -0.98
N GLU A 456 21.63 -1.77 -1.46
CA GLU A 456 22.97 -2.34 -1.69
C GLU A 456 23.56 -1.84 -3.01
N LEU A 457 22.81 -1.95 -4.11
CA LEU A 457 23.23 -1.49 -5.44
C LEU A 457 23.04 0.02 -5.63
N LYS A 458 22.28 0.69 -4.77
CA LYS A 458 21.91 2.12 -4.87
C LYS A 458 21.20 2.45 -6.19
N THR A 459 20.29 1.59 -6.60
CA THR A 459 19.59 1.69 -7.88
C THR A 459 18.09 1.73 -7.68
N TRP A 460 17.41 2.35 -8.65
CA TRP A 460 15.98 2.53 -8.64
C TRP A 460 15.28 1.71 -9.72
N THR A 461 14.10 1.20 -9.42
CA THR A 461 13.18 0.61 -10.39
C THR A 461 11.75 1.11 -10.12
N THR A 462 10.90 1.00 -11.13
CA THR A 462 9.47 1.39 -11.02
C THR A 462 8.61 0.28 -11.61
N GLY A 463 7.37 0.15 -11.14
CA GLY A 463 6.46 -0.87 -11.62
C GLY A 463 4.99 -0.57 -11.35
N THR A 464 4.14 -1.47 -11.83
CA THR A 464 2.67 -1.40 -11.69
C THR A 464 2.14 -2.34 -10.62
N LEU A 465 2.96 -2.80 -9.70
CA LEU A 465 2.58 -3.71 -8.62
C LEU A 465 1.72 -2.98 -7.58
N ALA A 466 0.43 -3.32 -7.54
CA ALA A 466 -0.53 -2.78 -6.59
C ALA A 466 -0.50 -3.61 -5.30
N ARG A 467 0.03 -3.03 -4.21
CA ARG A 467 -0.01 -3.62 -2.87
C ARG A 467 -0.36 -2.53 -1.86
N THR A 468 -1.37 -2.80 -1.05
CA THR A 468 -1.85 -1.81 -0.06
C THR A 468 -1.11 -1.89 1.25
N THR A 469 -0.51 -3.03 1.56
CA THR A 469 0.42 -3.24 2.69
C THR A 469 1.50 -4.23 2.30
N TYR A 470 2.63 -4.20 3.00
CA TYR A 470 3.74 -5.12 2.79
C TYR A 470 4.51 -5.34 4.09
N GLU A 471 4.72 -6.61 4.44
CA GLU A 471 5.49 -7.05 5.62
C GLU A 471 6.60 -7.98 5.16
N ASP A 472 7.81 -7.80 5.67
CA ASP A 472 8.97 -8.62 5.31
C ASP A 472 8.87 -10.06 5.83
N ALA A 473 9.67 -10.96 5.29
CA ALA A 473 9.84 -12.32 5.76
C ALA A 473 10.52 -12.34 7.14
N HIS A 474 9.72 -12.20 8.19
CA HIS A 474 10.17 -12.16 9.57
C HIS A 474 9.43 -13.18 10.44
N VAL A 475 8.15 -12.98 10.67
CA VAL A 475 7.28 -13.91 11.42
C VAL A 475 6.80 -15.02 10.50
N LEU A 476 6.41 -14.68 9.28
CA LEU A 476 6.16 -15.64 8.21
C LEU A 476 7.46 -15.95 7.44
N GLU A 477 7.50 -17.09 6.78
CA GLU A 477 8.67 -17.56 6.01
C GLU A 477 8.83 -16.86 4.66
N TYR A 478 7.88 -16.00 4.29
CA TYR A 478 7.80 -15.24 3.05
C TYR A 478 7.32 -13.82 3.33
N PRO A 479 7.69 -12.84 2.51
CA PRO A 479 7.11 -11.52 2.60
C PRO A 479 5.60 -11.59 2.32
N SER A 480 4.81 -10.87 3.11
CA SER A 480 3.35 -10.84 2.99
C SER A 480 2.88 -9.48 2.50
N ALA A 481 1.95 -9.47 1.56
CA ALA A 481 1.38 -8.24 1.04
C ALA A 481 -0.11 -8.38 0.78
N THR A 482 -0.83 -7.28 0.84
CA THR A 482 -2.26 -7.25 0.52
C THR A 482 -2.51 -6.56 -0.81
N LYS A 483 -3.52 -7.03 -1.55
CA LYS A 483 -4.00 -6.44 -2.81
C LYS A 483 -5.48 -6.17 -2.70
N TYR A 484 -5.87 -4.92 -2.87
CA TYR A 484 -7.27 -4.51 -2.90
C TYR A 484 -7.88 -4.66 -4.29
N LEU A 485 -9.09 -5.16 -4.36
CA LEU A 485 -9.90 -5.23 -5.56
C LEU A 485 -11.23 -4.47 -5.34
N SER A 486 -11.45 -3.43 -6.12
CA SER A 486 -12.67 -2.60 -6.03
C SER A 486 -13.94 -3.32 -6.48
N THR A 487 -13.80 -4.32 -7.36
CA THR A 487 -14.89 -5.17 -7.83
C THR A 487 -14.51 -6.61 -7.63
N LEU A 488 -15.37 -7.35 -6.93
CA LEU A 488 -15.24 -8.78 -6.82
C LEU A 488 -15.73 -9.41 -8.12
N THR A 489 -14.92 -10.32 -8.69
CA THR A 489 -15.35 -11.07 -9.88
C THR A 489 -16.45 -12.08 -9.52
N PRO A 490 -17.28 -12.53 -10.47
CA PRO A 490 -18.40 -13.45 -10.18
C PRO A 490 -18.01 -14.75 -9.47
N ASN A 491 -16.74 -15.13 -9.52
CA ASN A 491 -16.22 -16.36 -8.88
C ASN A 491 -15.59 -16.11 -7.52
N THR A 492 -15.58 -14.89 -7.01
CA THR A 492 -15.10 -14.58 -5.65
C THR A 492 -16.22 -14.82 -4.66
N PRO A 493 -15.97 -15.52 -3.53
CA PRO A 493 -16.98 -15.73 -2.52
C PRO A 493 -17.51 -14.38 -2.03
N THR A 494 -18.80 -14.18 -2.14
CA THR A 494 -19.46 -13.00 -1.56
C THR A 494 -19.42 -13.13 -0.05
N VAL A 495 -18.71 -12.25 0.62
CA VAL A 495 -18.77 -12.14 2.08
C VAL A 495 -20.11 -11.51 2.44
N ASN A 496 -21.10 -12.35 2.77
CA ASN A 496 -22.38 -11.97 3.38
C ASN A 496 -23.12 -10.79 2.71
N GLY A 497 -23.19 -10.76 1.38
CA GLY A 497 -23.88 -9.68 0.65
C GLY A 497 -23.13 -8.36 0.56
N ILE A 498 -21.90 -8.28 1.07
CA ILE A 498 -21.05 -7.11 0.94
C ILE A 498 -20.54 -7.07 -0.49
N THR A 499 -21.00 -6.08 -1.24
CA THR A 499 -20.69 -5.87 -2.67
C THR A 499 -19.51 -4.92 -2.89
N ASN A 500 -19.00 -4.31 -1.82
CA ASN A 500 -17.95 -3.29 -1.89
C ASN A 500 -16.60 -3.96 -1.69
N GLY A 501 -15.75 -3.99 -2.68
CA GLY A 501 -14.34 -4.34 -2.69
C GLY A 501 -13.73 -5.07 -1.48
N GLY A 502 -12.72 -5.86 -1.71
CA GLY A 502 -12.06 -6.61 -0.64
C GLY A 502 -10.56 -6.76 -0.91
N SER A 503 -9.83 -7.17 0.12
CA SER A 503 -8.39 -7.43 0.03
C SER A 503 -8.08 -8.92 0.10
N TYR A 504 -7.12 -9.34 -0.72
CA TYR A 504 -6.47 -10.65 -0.61
C TYR A 504 -5.08 -10.49 -0.01
N VAL A 505 -4.63 -11.53 0.69
CA VAL A 505 -3.27 -11.60 1.24
C VAL A 505 -2.44 -12.56 0.40
N PHE A 506 -1.28 -12.10 -0.04
CA PHE A 506 -0.35 -12.84 -0.88
C PHE A 506 0.97 -13.09 -0.15
N ALA A 507 1.47 -14.31 -0.27
CA ALA A 507 2.87 -14.64 -0.05
C ALA A 507 3.68 -14.20 -1.28
N HIS A 508 4.68 -13.37 -1.10
CA HIS A 508 5.57 -12.89 -2.16
C HIS A 508 6.82 -13.74 -2.26
N GLU A 509 7.50 -13.64 -3.41
CA GLU A 509 8.72 -14.40 -3.75
C GLU A 509 8.49 -15.92 -3.78
N VAL A 510 7.26 -16.34 -4.07
CA VAL A 510 6.86 -17.74 -4.19
C VAL A 510 6.59 -18.09 -5.65
N GLY A 511 7.41 -19.00 -6.21
CA GLY A 511 7.31 -19.37 -7.61
C GLY A 511 7.60 -18.25 -8.59
N VAL A 512 6.97 -18.27 -9.78
CA VAL A 512 7.20 -17.30 -10.87
C VAL A 512 5.92 -16.74 -11.48
N ASN A 513 4.75 -17.16 -11.00
CA ASN A 513 3.44 -16.74 -11.45
C ASN A 513 2.65 -16.08 -10.31
N GLU A 514 1.55 -15.42 -10.64
CA GLU A 514 0.50 -15.10 -9.67
C GLU A 514 -0.40 -16.33 -9.53
N VAL A 515 -0.56 -16.83 -8.30
CA VAL A 515 -1.40 -17.97 -7.99
C VAL A 515 -2.59 -17.50 -7.17
N LEU A 516 -3.80 -17.66 -7.71
CA LEU A 516 -5.03 -17.35 -7.02
C LEU A 516 -5.68 -18.63 -6.50
N ASN A 517 -5.97 -18.66 -5.21
CA ASN A 517 -6.70 -19.72 -4.53
C ASN A 517 -8.19 -19.35 -4.48
N LEU A 518 -8.93 -19.63 -5.56
CA LEU A 518 -10.35 -19.27 -5.69
C LEU A 518 -11.26 -20.05 -4.73
N THR A 519 -10.89 -21.30 -4.45
CA THR A 519 -11.50 -22.17 -3.42
C THR A 519 -10.41 -23.07 -2.87
N SER A 520 -10.69 -23.80 -1.77
CA SER A 520 -9.75 -24.77 -1.19
C SER A 520 -9.28 -25.89 -2.17
N THR A 521 -9.91 -26.01 -3.34
CA THR A 521 -9.62 -27.05 -4.34
C THR A 521 -9.38 -26.50 -5.76
N ASN A 522 -9.51 -25.20 -5.97
CA ASN A 522 -9.38 -24.58 -7.31
C ASN A 522 -8.37 -23.43 -7.26
N THR A 523 -7.22 -23.68 -7.87
CA THR A 523 -6.14 -22.70 -8.03
C THR A 523 -6.06 -22.26 -9.50
N THR A 524 -5.77 -20.99 -9.72
CA THR A 524 -5.55 -20.45 -11.08
C THR A 524 -4.20 -19.77 -11.13
N ASN A 525 -3.37 -20.17 -12.09
CA ASN A 525 -2.09 -19.54 -12.36
C ASN A 525 -2.27 -18.44 -13.40
N ILE A 526 -1.77 -17.25 -13.10
CA ILE A 526 -1.78 -16.09 -13.98
C ILE A 526 -0.34 -15.68 -14.27
N THR A 527 -0.05 -15.41 -15.53
CA THR A 527 1.26 -14.88 -15.93
C THR A 527 1.53 -13.54 -15.29
N ILE A 528 2.72 -13.36 -14.73
CA ILE A 528 3.25 -12.04 -14.37
C ILE A 528 4.05 -11.54 -15.58
N PRO A 529 3.51 -10.59 -16.36
CA PRO A 529 4.26 -10.01 -17.45
C PRO A 529 5.38 -9.14 -16.89
N ALA A 530 6.59 -9.34 -17.39
CA ALA A 530 7.73 -8.53 -17.02
C ALA A 530 8.42 -8.01 -18.28
N PHE A 531 8.92 -6.79 -18.24
CA PHE A 531 9.74 -6.26 -19.32
C PHE A 531 10.79 -5.27 -18.80
N ILE A 532 11.86 -5.11 -19.59
CA ILE A 532 12.86 -4.07 -19.41
C ILE A 532 13.25 -3.51 -20.78
N ARG A 533 13.47 -2.19 -20.84
CA ARG A 533 13.85 -1.49 -22.06
C ARG A 533 15.07 -0.59 -21.83
N SER A 534 16.03 -0.64 -22.76
CA SER A 534 17.20 0.24 -22.75
C SER A 534 16.89 1.62 -23.34
N GLY A 535 17.69 2.61 -23.00
CA GLY A 535 17.85 3.83 -23.76
C GLY A 535 18.33 3.57 -25.19
N ASP A 536 18.32 4.60 -26.01
CA ASP A 536 18.82 4.52 -27.36
C ASP A 536 20.34 4.46 -27.34
N PHE A 537 20.94 3.61 -28.17
CA PHE A 537 22.39 3.50 -28.36
C PHE A 537 22.74 3.59 -29.83
N ASP A 538 23.96 4.04 -30.13
CA ASP A 538 24.52 4.12 -31.48
C ASP A 538 25.91 3.46 -31.60
N LEU A 539 26.68 3.81 -32.59
CA LEU A 539 27.97 3.15 -32.86
C LEU A 539 29.15 3.76 -32.13
N ASP A 540 29.01 4.83 -31.38
CA ASP A 540 30.09 5.42 -30.60
C ASP A 540 31.43 5.48 -31.41
N ILE A 541 31.34 5.91 -32.67
CA ILE A 541 32.44 6.19 -33.58
C ILE A 541 32.45 7.70 -33.76
N GLU A 542 33.62 8.33 -33.93
CA GLU A 542 33.78 9.76 -34.12
C GLU A 542 32.60 10.40 -34.90
N GLY A 543 31.74 11.17 -34.22
CA GLY A 543 30.53 11.77 -34.74
C GLY A 543 29.24 11.07 -34.33
N ASP A 544 28.86 11.21 -33.06
CA ASP A 544 27.66 10.65 -32.44
C ASP A 544 26.40 10.85 -33.28
N GLY A 545 25.74 9.73 -33.62
CA GLY A 545 24.51 9.74 -34.41
C GLY A 545 24.65 10.11 -35.88
N GLU A 546 25.87 10.31 -36.42
CA GLU A 546 26.08 10.65 -37.84
C GLU A 546 25.83 9.47 -38.78
N PHE A 547 26.08 8.25 -38.31
CA PHE A 547 25.99 7.05 -39.14
C PHE A 547 24.68 6.29 -38.89
N PHE A 548 24.13 5.75 -39.98
CA PHE A 548 23.15 4.65 -39.82
C PHE A 548 23.88 3.39 -39.38
N ILE A 549 23.31 2.69 -38.41
CA ILE A 549 23.78 1.40 -37.95
C ILE A 549 22.91 0.28 -38.53
N LYS A 550 23.54 -0.85 -38.82
CA LYS A 550 22.89 -2.07 -39.23
C LYS A 550 23.24 -3.18 -38.25
N ILE A 551 22.25 -3.72 -37.57
CA ILE A 551 22.42 -4.88 -36.72
C ILE A 551 22.15 -6.13 -37.55
N ARG A 552 23.19 -6.97 -37.73
CA ARG A 552 23.09 -8.21 -38.52
C ARG A 552 22.70 -9.40 -37.67
N ARG A 553 23.14 -9.40 -36.43
CA ARG A 553 22.79 -10.42 -35.45
C ARG A 553 22.99 -9.93 -34.04
N PHE A 554 22.28 -10.53 -33.11
CA PHE A 554 22.59 -10.43 -31.70
C PHE A 554 22.70 -11.81 -31.06
N ILE A 555 23.53 -11.90 -30.03
CA ILE A 555 23.74 -13.12 -29.24
C ILE A 555 23.16 -12.81 -27.86
N PRO A 556 22.03 -13.43 -27.48
CA PRO A 556 21.47 -13.29 -26.16
C PRO A 556 22.37 -13.96 -25.13
N ASP A 557 22.48 -13.36 -23.95
CA ASP A 557 23.23 -13.89 -22.82
C ASP A 557 22.32 -13.83 -21.59
N PHE A 558 21.90 -14.98 -21.12
CA PHE A 558 21.05 -15.13 -19.94
C PHE A 558 21.80 -16.00 -18.92
N LYS A 559 21.79 -15.56 -17.65
CA LYS A 559 22.31 -16.38 -16.55
C LYS A 559 21.47 -17.63 -16.37
N TYR A 560 20.16 -17.46 -16.47
CA TYR A 560 19.17 -18.53 -16.60
C TYR A 560 17.98 -18.02 -17.42
N ILE A 561 17.30 -18.94 -18.05
CA ILE A 561 16.03 -18.74 -18.76
C ILE A 561 15.23 -20.03 -18.66
N ASP A 562 14.09 -19.93 -17.95
CA ASP A 562 13.10 -20.99 -17.85
C ASP A 562 11.91 -20.56 -18.71
N GLY A 563 11.43 -21.45 -19.60
CA GLY A 563 10.48 -21.07 -20.64
C GLY A 563 11.13 -20.20 -21.72
N ASN A 564 10.57 -19.06 -22.02
CA ASN A 564 11.00 -18.17 -23.10
C ASN A 564 11.08 -16.71 -22.65
N ALA A 565 11.99 -15.97 -23.28
CA ALA A 565 11.97 -14.51 -23.30
C ALA A 565 11.76 -14.01 -24.72
N LYS A 566 11.15 -12.84 -24.87
CA LYS A 566 10.98 -12.16 -26.15
C LYS A 566 11.91 -10.96 -26.21
N VAL A 567 12.66 -10.85 -27.30
CA VAL A 567 13.57 -9.71 -27.53
C VAL A 567 13.07 -8.92 -28.72
N THR A 568 12.86 -7.64 -28.51
CA THR A 568 12.44 -6.69 -29.55
C THR A 568 13.49 -5.60 -29.71
N LEU A 569 13.85 -5.28 -30.93
CA LEU A 569 14.74 -4.18 -31.27
C LEU A 569 13.94 -3.03 -31.88
N PHE A 570 14.17 -1.83 -31.40
CA PHE A 570 13.58 -0.60 -31.95
C PHE A 570 14.69 0.20 -32.65
N PHE A 571 14.39 0.69 -33.84
CA PHE A 571 15.30 1.51 -34.63
C PHE A 571 14.65 2.84 -34.95
N LYS A 572 15.41 3.91 -34.80
CA LYS A 572 14.98 5.29 -35.05
C LYS A 572 15.93 5.97 -36.02
N ALA A 573 15.40 6.86 -36.87
CA ALA A 573 16.21 7.75 -37.67
C ALA A 573 16.57 9.05 -36.92
N TYR A 574 15.66 9.50 -36.03
CA TYR A 574 15.80 10.68 -35.19
C TYR A 574 15.38 10.38 -33.75
N PRO A 575 15.94 11.09 -32.76
CA PRO A 575 15.56 10.90 -31.36
C PRO A 575 14.06 11.07 -31.08
N ALA A 576 13.39 11.95 -31.81
CA ALA A 576 11.95 12.20 -31.68
C ALA A 576 11.05 11.07 -32.19
N ASP A 577 11.59 10.11 -32.95
CA ASP A 577 10.85 8.98 -33.49
C ASP A 577 10.46 8.02 -32.35
N SER A 578 9.20 8.03 -31.92
CA SER A 578 8.74 7.26 -30.76
C SER A 578 7.75 6.15 -31.12
N THR A 579 7.14 6.22 -32.29
CA THR A 579 6.15 5.25 -32.78
C THR A 579 6.43 4.87 -34.24
N THR A 580 5.84 3.76 -34.70
CA THR A 580 5.93 3.35 -36.12
C THR A 580 5.38 4.43 -37.06
N ALA A 581 4.35 5.16 -36.64
CA ALA A 581 3.79 6.28 -37.42
C ALA A 581 4.75 7.50 -37.51
N GLN A 582 5.70 7.60 -36.59
CA GLN A 582 6.71 8.67 -36.50
C GLN A 582 8.10 8.23 -36.98
N GLY A 583 8.22 7.09 -37.65
CA GLY A 583 9.49 6.62 -38.19
C GLY A 583 10.26 5.58 -37.37
N GLN A 584 9.78 5.15 -36.19
CA GLN A 584 10.37 4.05 -35.46
C GLN A 584 10.09 2.73 -36.18
N THR A 585 11.14 1.96 -36.45
CA THR A 585 11.03 0.60 -37.00
C THR A 585 11.18 -0.42 -35.87
N THR A 586 10.20 -1.32 -35.75
CA THR A 586 10.24 -2.43 -34.75
C THR A 586 10.63 -3.72 -35.45
N VAL A 587 11.58 -4.44 -34.89
CA VAL A 587 12.09 -5.72 -35.40
C VAL A 587 12.03 -6.78 -34.30
N GLY A 588 11.23 -7.81 -34.52
CA GLY A 588 10.85 -8.81 -33.53
C GLY A 588 9.35 -8.74 -33.22
N PRO A 589 8.84 -9.31 -32.11
CA PRO A 589 9.64 -9.98 -31.06
C PRO A 589 10.28 -11.28 -31.52
N PHE A 590 11.52 -11.52 -31.09
CA PHE A 590 12.22 -12.79 -31.30
C PHE A 590 12.10 -13.63 -30.02
N THR A 591 11.65 -14.87 -30.17
CA THR A 591 11.61 -15.81 -29.05
C THR A 591 13.02 -16.35 -28.77
N VAL A 592 13.45 -16.25 -27.52
CA VAL A 592 14.72 -16.73 -27.00
C VAL A 592 14.44 -17.77 -25.93
N SER A 593 15.10 -18.89 -26.01
CA SER A 593 15.07 -19.97 -25.01
C SER A 593 16.50 -20.35 -24.60
N SER A 594 16.65 -21.28 -23.68
CA SER A 594 17.95 -21.81 -23.24
C SER A 594 18.79 -22.45 -24.38
N THR A 595 18.17 -22.76 -25.52
CA THR A 595 18.81 -23.37 -26.70
C THR A 595 19.09 -22.37 -27.83
N THR A 596 18.79 -21.07 -27.62
CA THR A 596 18.99 -20.05 -28.67
C THR A 596 20.39 -19.51 -28.64
N ASP A 597 21.23 -19.90 -29.64
CA ASP A 597 22.60 -19.44 -29.75
C ASP A 597 22.73 -18.01 -30.30
N LYS A 598 21.93 -17.65 -31.29
CA LYS A 598 21.99 -16.36 -31.98
C LYS A 598 20.69 -16.04 -32.69
N ILE A 599 20.46 -14.75 -32.93
CA ILE A 599 19.36 -14.28 -33.74
C ILE A 599 19.93 -13.39 -34.86
N ASP A 600 19.66 -13.76 -36.09
CA ASP A 600 20.06 -12.99 -37.27
C ASP A 600 18.98 -11.97 -37.63
N THR A 601 19.38 -10.70 -37.83
CA THR A 601 18.49 -9.59 -38.16
C THR A 601 18.99 -8.83 -39.39
N ARG A 602 18.18 -7.89 -39.91
CA ARG A 602 18.58 -7.00 -41.00
C ARG A 602 18.07 -5.58 -40.75
N ALA A 603 18.06 -5.18 -39.51
CA ALA A 603 17.50 -3.92 -39.08
C ALA A 603 18.49 -2.77 -39.23
N ARG A 604 17.99 -1.58 -39.53
CA ARG A 604 18.76 -0.37 -39.80
C ARG A 604 18.11 0.86 -39.16
N GLY A 605 18.88 1.70 -38.53
CA GLY A 605 18.49 2.98 -37.95
C GLY A 605 19.71 3.79 -37.55
N ARG A 606 19.57 5.02 -37.08
CA ARG A 606 20.68 5.76 -36.45
C ARG A 606 20.83 5.34 -35.01
N LEU A 607 19.71 5.22 -34.32
CA LEU A 607 19.61 4.85 -32.93
C LEU A 607 18.91 3.48 -32.83
N ALA A 608 19.32 2.68 -31.88
CA ALA A 608 18.70 1.40 -31.57
C ALA A 608 18.45 1.28 -30.09
N SER A 609 17.34 0.63 -29.69
CA SER A 609 17.10 0.21 -28.31
C SER A 609 16.59 -1.22 -28.26
N ILE A 610 16.76 -1.87 -27.11
CA ILE A 610 16.36 -3.26 -26.88
C ILE A 610 15.26 -3.30 -25.81
N LYS A 611 14.26 -4.14 -26.03
CA LYS A 611 13.28 -4.55 -25.02
C LYS A 611 13.36 -6.06 -24.83
N ILE A 612 13.40 -6.49 -23.59
CA ILE A 612 13.31 -7.89 -23.18
C ILE A 612 12.04 -8.05 -22.39
N GLU A 613 11.23 -9.05 -22.69
CA GLU A 613 9.94 -9.27 -22.04
C GLU A 613 9.55 -10.75 -22.01
N ASN A 614 8.61 -11.10 -21.15
CA ASN A 614 7.89 -12.37 -21.17
C ASN A 614 6.38 -12.14 -21.01
N ASP A 615 5.58 -13.07 -21.47
CA ASP A 615 4.11 -13.01 -21.39
C ASP A 615 3.44 -14.38 -21.25
N ALA A 616 4.20 -15.45 -21.02
CA ALA A 616 3.68 -16.80 -20.83
C ALA A 616 3.85 -17.29 -19.39
N LEU A 617 3.07 -18.30 -19.03
CA LEU A 617 3.17 -18.97 -17.73
C LEU A 617 4.53 -19.66 -17.60
N ASN A 618 5.07 -19.60 -16.39
CA ASN A 618 6.36 -20.21 -16.00
C ASN A 618 7.59 -19.62 -16.68
N ASP A 619 7.45 -18.54 -17.46
CA ASP A 619 8.60 -17.83 -17.97
C ASP A 619 9.34 -17.12 -16.82
N ASN A 620 10.65 -17.37 -16.76
CA ASN A 620 11.55 -16.71 -15.81
C ASN A 620 12.90 -16.48 -16.47
N TRP A 621 13.52 -15.33 -16.17
CA TRP A 621 14.79 -14.98 -16.81
C TRP A 621 15.61 -14.02 -15.97
N ARG A 622 16.95 -14.17 -16.12
CA ARG A 622 17.94 -13.21 -15.66
C ARG A 622 18.89 -12.92 -16.79
N TYR A 623 18.86 -11.69 -17.25
CA TYR A 623 19.63 -11.25 -18.41
C TYR A 623 21.06 -10.86 -18.02
N GLY A 624 22.03 -11.20 -18.86
CA GLY A 624 23.44 -10.88 -18.71
C GLY A 624 23.86 -9.71 -19.58
N ILE A 625 24.71 -9.96 -20.60
CA ILE A 625 25.25 -8.93 -21.49
C ILE A 625 24.80 -9.14 -22.91
N PHE A 626 24.25 -8.09 -23.50
CA PHE A 626 23.86 -8.05 -24.90
C PHE A 626 25.08 -7.92 -25.82
N ARG A 627 25.23 -8.84 -26.80
CA ARG A 627 26.29 -8.81 -27.82
C ARG A 627 25.69 -8.67 -29.20
N VAL A 628 26.14 -7.68 -29.94
CA VAL A 628 25.61 -7.36 -31.27
C VAL A 628 26.71 -7.27 -32.32
N ASP A 629 26.40 -7.75 -33.52
CA ASP A 629 27.15 -7.49 -34.72
C ASP A 629 26.58 -6.21 -35.37
N ILE A 630 27.18 -5.07 -35.02
CA ILE A 630 26.79 -3.75 -35.51
C ILE A 630 27.77 -3.34 -36.61
N GLN A 631 27.23 -2.81 -37.70
CA GLN A 631 28.03 -2.28 -38.82
C GLN A 631 27.53 -0.90 -39.19
N PRO A 632 28.43 0.06 -39.54
CA PRO A 632 28.02 1.31 -40.14
C PRO A 632 27.42 1.04 -41.53
N ASP A 633 26.27 1.65 -41.82
CA ASP A 633 25.53 1.50 -43.09
C ASP A 633 25.26 2.84 -43.76
N GLY A 634 26.33 3.64 -43.92
CA GLY A 634 26.32 4.91 -44.59
C GLY A 634 25.95 6.13 -43.72
N ARG A 635 26.30 7.32 -44.22
CA ARG A 635 25.85 8.58 -43.65
C ARG A 635 24.47 8.89 -44.22
N GLY A 636 23.55 9.33 -43.38
CA GLY A 636 22.24 9.79 -43.84
C GLY A 636 22.41 11.07 -44.67
N GLY A 637 22.25 10.94 -45.96
CA GLY A 637 22.04 12.13 -46.80
C GLY A 637 20.71 12.79 -46.40
N SER A 638 20.70 14.12 -46.19
CA SER A 638 19.46 14.88 -46.01
C SER A 638 18.57 14.64 -47.23
N ALA A 639 17.41 14.01 -47.03
CA ALA A 639 16.33 14.11 -47.98
C ALA A 639 15.98 15.62 -48.10
N PRO A 640 15.80 16.17 -49.31
CA PRO A 640 15.37 17.55 -49.42
C PRO A 640 14.03 17.71 -48.70
N GLN A 641 13.96 18.67 -47.79
CA GLN A 641 12.70 19.09 -47.20
C GLN A 641 11.84 19.64 -48.34
N THR A 642 10.76 18.96 -48.67
CA THR A 642 9.69 19.48 -49.54
C THR A 642 8.60 20.11 -48.70
#